data_bb137b557300f9585e3e4c4f30ae3a87
#
_entry.id   bb137b557300f9585e3e4c4f30ae3a87
#
_cell.length_a   1.000
_cell.length_b   1.000
_cell.length_c   1.000
_cell.angle_alpha   90.00
_cell.angle_beta   90.00
_cell.angle_gamma   90.00
#
_symmetry.space_group_name_H-M   'P 1'
#
loop_
_entity.id
_entity.type
_entity.pdbx_description
1 polymer ?
#
loop_
_entity_poly.entity_id
_entity_poly.type
_entity_poly.pdbx_seq_one_letter_code
_entity_poly.pdbx_strand_id
1 'polypeptide(L)'
;MGRIGAVVSDIETGLLAYTVSYYSVEENRSTSWIRICNPFEDMKVVDEFVGAEPAWFGNSGCLAYLKGGKLYLRRDREEVEVEGAKDIEGFLLSPMRDQVILIQTVKSHPTTADIYPDLPLATGRVVTDLMYKHWDEWVDEVPQPFIYRLDLRYYGEGERIKSATLGEAVNILEGTAFECPMRPFGGIEQLAWNPNNNEVAYTCRKKTGIDYAVSTNSDIYLYDLTTRTHKNITSGNGGYDTNPSYSPDGQWIAWQSMERDGYESDLNRLMVMNLQTGEKRFLSRALDTNVDEYAWYDNSTLLFTACWHATVQLYHVNLNGNISRLTEGQFDLGLGDVSDHYAFLLGHSMRQANEIYRLDVAEWLRKDNGGFGHTQVWYDQPFDTYNQLLDKLTSENDNIYSQIERSTVEPRWQKTTDGKDMLTWIILPPHFDPSKKYPTILYCEGGPQSPVSQFWSFRWNFMMMSAGDYIIVAPNRRGLPGFGMAWNEQISGDYGGQCMRDYLTAIDEACANLPYVDKDRLGCVGASFGGFSVYWLAGHHNKRFKAFIAHDGIFNMEMQYLETEEKWFANWDMGGAYWDKTNSIAQRTFANSPHHFVDKWDAPILCIHGEKDYRILANQGMAAFDAAIMRGVPAELLIYPDENHWVLKPQNGILWQRTFRSWLDRWLKENQSQI
;
A
#
# COMPACT_ATOMS: atom_id res chain seq x y z
N MET A 1 8.50 -19.08 -0.82
CA MET A 1 9.09 -17.84 -1.36
C MET A 1 9.42 -16.92 -0.20
N GLY A 2 10.62 -16.31 -0.23
CA GLY A 2 10.96 -15.21 0.66
C GLY A 2 10.32 -13.91 0.19
N ARG A 3 9.85 -13.10 1.15
CA ARG A 3 9.29 -11.76 0.89
C ARG A 3 10.25 -10.72 1.46
N ILE A 4 11.03 -10.10 0.58
CA ILE A 4 11.93 -9.02 0.96
C ILE A 4 11.08 -7.78 1.28
N GLY A 5 11.41 -7.14 2.40
CA GLY A 5 10.75 -5.93 2.91
C GLY A 5 11.74 -4.78 3.13
N ALA A 6 11.80 -4.22 4.34
CA ALA A 6 12.64 -3.07 4.67
C ALA A 6 14.12 -3.26 4.28
N VAL A 7 14.74 -2.21 3.78
CA VAL A 7 16.16 -2.14 3.39
C VAL A 7 16.75 -0.89 4.02
N VAL A 8 17.86 -1.02 4.75
CA VAL A 8 18.59 0.11 5.36
C VAL A 8 20.10 -0.08 5.20
N SER A 9 20.82 0.98 4.92
CA SER A 9 22.27 0.97 4.69
C SER A 9 23.01 1.74 5.78
N ASP A 10 24.24 1.29 6.10
CA ASP A 10 25.15 1.98 7.00
C ASP A 10 26.31 2.60 6.17
N ILE A 11 26.39 3.92 6.15
CA ILE A 11 27.40 4.65 5.37
C ILE A 11 28.82 4.36 5.84
N GLU A 12 29.06 4.19 7.16
CA GLU A 12 30.41 4.00 7.70
C GLU A 12 30.96 2.61 7.43
N THR A 13 30.14 1.59 7.61
CA THR A 13 30.60 0.21 7.40
C THR A 13 30.39 -0.28 5.98
N GLY A 14 29.58 0.42 5.20
CA GLY A 14 29.16 -0.01 3.87
C GLY A 14 28.26 -1.26 3.89
N LEU A 15 27.67 -1.59 5.04
CA LEU A 15 26.78 -2.74 5.19
C LEU A 15 25.34 -2.39 4.84
N LEU A 16 24.61 -3.39 4.39
CA LEU A 16 23.18 -3.35 4.12
C LEU A 16 22.46 -4.30 5.06
N ALA A 17 21.41 -3.85 5.72
CA ALA A 17 20.49 -4.72 6.44
C ALA A 17 19.13 -4.73 5.74
N TYR A 18 18.52 -5.91 5.62
CA TYR A 18 17.19 -6.03 5.04
C TYR A 18 16.38 -7.14 5.72
N THR A 19 15.07 -7.03 5.63
CA THR A 19 14.16 -8.05 6.13
C THR A 19 13.76 -9.03 5.03
N VAL A 20 13.64 -10.30 5.41
CA VAL A 20 13.02 -11.33 4.57
C VAL A 20 12.05 -12.16 5.42
N SER A 21 10.81 -12.26 4.98
CA SER A 21 9.77 -13.00 5.68
C SER A 21 9.46 -14.32 4.97
N TYR A 22 9.43 -15.42 5.74
CA TYR A 22 9.04 -16.74 5.29
C TYR A 22 7.74 -17.16 5.94
N TYR A 23 6.89 -17.81 5.17
CA TYR A 23 5.56 -18.24 5.59
C TYR A 23 5.52 -19.76 5.77
N SER A 24 5.27 -20.21 6.98
CA SER A 24 5.07 -21.61 7.30
C SER A 24 3.59 -21.96 7.18
N VAL A 25 3.27 -22.89 6.29
CA VAL A 25 1.91 -23.45 6.16
C VAL A 25 1.57 -24.32 7.36
N GLU A 26 2.53 -25.07 7.88
CA GLU A 26 2.34 -25.97 9.03
C GLU A 26 2.03 -25.17 10.31
N GLU A 27 2.80 -24.11 10.57
CA GLU A 27 2.61 -23.26 11.74
C GLU A 27 1.55 -22.18 11.53
N ASN A 28 1.06 -22.03 10.30
CA ASN A 28 0.11 -21.00 9.87
C ASN A 28 0.49 -19.56 10.25
N ARG A 29 1.78 -19.25 10.17
CA ARG A 29 2.37 -17.94 10.50
C ARG A 29 3.57 -17.59 9.64
N SER A 30 3.97 -16.33 9.68
CA SER A 30 5.23 -15.85 9.11
C SER A 30 6.29 -15.64 10.18
N THR A 31 7.54 -15.74 9.76
CA THR A 31 8.71 -15.34 10.55
C THR A 31 9.56 -14.39 9.72
N SER A 32 9.88 -13.23 10.28
CA SER A 32 10.74 -12.24 9.64
C SER A 32 12.17 -12.39 10.15
N TRP A 33 13.11 -12.38 9.22
CA TRP A 33 14.55 -12.43 9.47
C TRP A 33 15.18 -11.13 9.01
N ILE A 34 16.17 -10.67 9.73
CA ILE A 34 17.05 -9.59 9.29
C ILE A 34 18.35 -10.21 8.83
N ARG A 35 18.79 -9.87 7.62
CA ARG A 35 20.09 -10.21 7.07
C ARG A 35 20.94 -8.96 6.95
N ILE A 36 22.18 -9.05 7.45
CA ILE A 36 23.21 -8.02 7.28
C ILE A 36 24.20 -8.54 6.24
N CYS A 37 24.40 -7.77 5.18
CA CYS A 37 25.24 -8.17 4.03
C CYS A 37 26.19 -7.04 3.63
N ASN A 38 27.28 -7.42 2.96
CA ASN A 38 28.11 -6.45 2.24
C ASN A 38 27.67 -6.38 0.77
N PRO A 39 27.02 -5.28 0.32
CA PRO A 39 26.52 -5.13 -1.05
C PRO A 39 27.65 -4.92 -2.08
N PHE A 40 28.89 -4.72 -1.64
CA PHE A 40 30.08 -4.58 -2.50
C PHE A 40 30.93 -5.85 -2.57
N GLU A 41 30.58 -6.91 -1.80
CA GLU A 41 31.20 -8.22 -1.80
C GLU A 41 30.18 -9.32 -2.13
N ASP A 42 29.48 -9.18 -3.27
CA ASP A 42 28.51 -10.17 -3.76
C ASP A 42 27.46 -10.57 -2.70
N MET A 43 26.92 -9.58 -1.99
CA MET A 43 25.91 -9.75 -0.92
C MET A 43 26.34 -10.77 0.16
N LYS A 44 27.63 -10.84 0.44
CA LYS A 44 28.16 -11.74 1.49
C LYS A 44 27.46 -11.50 2.81
N VAL A 45 26.77 -12.51 3.31
CA VAL A 45 26.05 -12.46 4.58
C VAL A 45 27.05 -12.37 5.74
N VAL A 46 26.96 -11.31 6.52
CA VAL A 46 27.75 -11.06 7.72
C VAL A 46 27.03 -11.61 8.94
N ASP A 47 25.72 -11.39 9.03
CA ASP A 47 24.87 -11.84 10.14
C ASP A 47 23.43 -12.09 9.68
N GLU A 48 22.70 -12.98 10.38
CA GLU A 48 21.30 -13.29 10.13
C GLU A 48 20.60 -13.70 11.44
N PHE A 49 19.44 -13.12 11.71
CA PHE A 49 18.68 -13.37 12.94
C PHE A 49 17.21 -12.99 12.81
N VAL A 50 16.37 -13.50 13.72
CA VAL A 50 14.94 -13.17 13.75
C VAL A 50 14.72 -11.75 14.28
N GLY A 51 13.99 -10.93 13.53
CA GLY A 51 13.66 -9.56 13.87
C GLY A 51 12.92 -8.84 12.75
N ALA A 52 12.49 -7.63 13.04
CA ALA A 52 11.78 -6.74 12.12
C ALA A 52 12.25 -5.28 12.34
N GLU A 53 11.91 -4.41 11.39
CA GLU A 53 12.17 -2.97 11.44
C GLU A 53 13.63 -2.61 11.78
N PRO A 54 14.59 -3.05 10.94
CA PRO A 54 15.99 -2.71 11.17
C PRO A 54 16.23 -1.22 11.00
N ALA A 55 17.02 -0.61 11.88
CA ALA A 55 17.53 0.73 11.76
C ALA A 55 18.98 0.79 12.26
N TRP A 56 19.88 1.38 11.46
CA TRP A 56 21.25 1.55 11.92
C TRP A 56 21.34 2.56 13.06
N PHE A 57 22.03 2.18 14.11
CA PHE A 57 22.25 3.02 15.28
C PHE A 57 23.34 4.05 14.98
N GLY A 58 22.99 5.05 14.16
CA GLY A 58 23.93 5.95 13.54
C GLY A 58 25.01 5.19 12.75
N ASN A 59 26.12 5.83 12.49
CA ASN A 59 27.23 5.27 11.71
C ASN A 59 28.17 4.39 12.57
N SER A 60 27.69 3.37 13.26
CA SER A 60 28.51 2.61 14.22
C SER A 60 28.61 1.10 13.96
N GLY A 61 27.97 0.62 12.89
CA GLY A 61 27.84 -0.82 12.67
C GLY A 61 26.99 -1.53 13.73
N CYS A 62 26.23 -0.78 14.52
CA CYS A 62 25.24 -1.31 15.45
C CYS A 62 23.85 -1.17 14.84
N LEU A 63 23.08 -2.27 14.85
CA LEU A 63 21.71 -2.29 14.33
C LEU A 63 20.70 -2.33 15.49
N ALA A 64 19.73 -1.44 15.46
CA ALA A 64 18.53 -1.51 16.30
C ALA A 64 17.42 -2.25 15.54
N TYR A 65 16.57 -3.00 16.24
CA TYR A 65 15.47 -3.73 15.61
C TYR A 65 14.42 -4.19 16.62
N LEU A 66 13.24 -4.55 16.15
CA LEU A 66 12.17 -5.08 16.97
C LEU A 66 12.15 -6.62 16.93
N LYS A 67 11.88 -7.22 18.09
CA LYS A 67 11.62 -8.65 18.26
C LYS A 67 10.63 -8.88 19.40
N GLY A 68 9.46 -9.41 19.09
CA GLY A 68 8.42 -9.69 20.09
C GLY A 68 7.93 -8.44 20.84
N GLY A 69 7.78 -7.30 20.16
CA GLY A 69 7.34 -6.03 20.74
C GLY A 69 8.37 -5.34 21.64
N LYS A 70 9.64 -5.74 21.55
CA LYS A 70 10.76 -5.17 22.31
C LYS A 70 11.84 -4.64 21.37
N LEU A 71 12.59 -3.64 21.84
CA LEU A 71 13.72 -3.05 21.11
C LEU A 71 15.03 -3.73 21.53
N TYR A 72 15.83 -4.08 20.52
CA TYR A 72 17.16 -4.67 20.70
C TYR A 72 18.21 -3.86 19.94
N LEU A 73 19.42 -3.84 20.46
CA LEU A 73 20.63 -3.36 19.79
C LEU A 73 21.53 -4.56 19.51
N ARG A 74 22.05 -4.67 18.29
CA ARG A 74 22.91 -5.79 17.87
C ARG A 74 24.17 -5.28 17.17
N ARG A 75 25.32 -5.79 17.63
CA ARG A 75 26.63 -5.53 17.05
C ARG A 75 27.51 -6.77 17.18
N ASP A 76 28.28 -7.11 16.14
CA ASP A 76 29.21 -8.24 16.14
C ASP A 76 28.57 -9.58 16.61
N ARG A 77 27.30 -9.82 16.20
CA ARG A 77 26.46 -10.96 16.60
C ARG A 77 26.05 -11.00 18.07
N GLU A 78 26.34 -9.98 18.83
CA GLU A 78 25.87 -9.83 20.20
C GLU A 78 24.64 -8.95 20.26
N GLU A 79 23.67 -9.35 21.07
CA GLU A 79 22.37 -8.72 21.22
C GLU A 79 22.20 -8.19 22.64
N VAL A 80 21.71 -6.95 22.74
CA VAL A 80 21.37 -6.31 24.02
C VAL A 80 19.92 -5.82 23.93
N GLU A 81 19.05 -6.29 24.85
CA GLU A 81 17.69 -5.76 24.99
C GLU A 81 17.76 -4.35 25.60
N VAL A 82 16.97 -3.41 25.06
CA VAL A 82 16.79 -2.09 25.65
C VAL A 82 15.78 -2.22 26.79
N GLU A 83 16.27 -2.18 28.03
CA GLU A 83 15.46 -2.37 29.22
C GLU A 83 14.40 -1.24 29.35
N GLY A 84 13.15 -1.63 29.54
CA GLY A 84 12.00 -0.73 29.59
C GLY A 84 11.27 -0.55 28.26
N ALA A 85 11.87 -0.94 27.14
CA ALA A 85 11.26 -0.90 25.82
C ALA A 85 10.43 -2.17 25.56
N LYS A 86 9.11 -2.07 25.75
CA LYS A 86 8.14 -3.17 25.55
C LYS A 86 6.83 -2.66 25.01
N ASP A 87 6.08 -3.56 24.39
CA ASP A 87 4.77 -3.25 23.76
C ASP A 87 4.88 -2.09 22.77
N ILE A 88 5.90 -2.18 21.88
CA ILE A 88 6.28 -1.14 20.93
C ILE A 88 5.73 -1.47 19.56
N GLU A 89 5.06 -0.53 18.91
CA GLU A 89 4.57 -0.62 17.53
C GLU A 89 5.59 -0.11 16.50
N GLY A 90 6.55 0.71 16.89
CA GLY A 90 7.61 1.25 16.06
C GLY A 90 8.59 2.09 16.86
N PHE A 91 9.75 2.41 16.28
CA PHE A 91 10.77 3.24 16.95
C PHE A 91 11.53 4.13 15.95
N LEU A 92 12.07 5.24 16.43
CA LEU A 92 12.93 6.14 15.67
C LEU A 92 14.10 6.65 16.54
N LEU A 93 15.32 6.31 16.15
CA LEU A 93 16.53 6.71 16.84
C LEU A 93 16.89 8.17 16.57
N SER A 94 17.36 8.88 17.58
CA SER A 94 17.87 10.24 17.40
C SER A 94 19.22 10.25 16.67
N PRO A 95 19.56 11.30 15.92
CA PRO A 95 20.84 11.41 15.23
C PRO A 95 22.06 11.30 16.16
N MET A 96 21.96 11.80 17.40
CA MET A 96 23.03 11.75 18.41
C MET A 96 23.04 10.46 19.23
N ARG A 97 22.10 9.53 19.01
CA ARG A 97 22.03 8.21 19.68
C ARG A 97 21.77 8.27 21.20
N ASP A 98 21.34 9.40 21.71
CA ASP A 98 21.07 9.64 23.12
C ASP A 98 19.58 9.63 23.46
N GLN A 99 18.74 9.57 22.43
CA GLN A 99 17.27 9.49 22.55
C GLN A 99 16.67 8.52 21.54
N VAL A 100 15.49 8.03 21.85
CA VAL A 100 14.67 7.21 20.96
C VAL A 100 13.20 7.60 21.10
N ILE A 101 12.51 7.70 20.00
CA ILE A 101 11.03 7.76 19.97
C ILE A 101 10.55 6.32 19.93
N LEU A 102 9.62 5.98 20.82
CA LEU A 102 8.88 4.72 20.80
C LEU A 102 7.40 5.02 20.53
N ILE A 103 6.80 4.27 19.62
CA ILE A 103 5.36 4.32 19.40
C ILE A 103 4.70 3.33 20.35
N GLN A 104 3.88 3.86 21.24
CA GLN A 104 3.15 3.09 22.25
C GLN A 104 1.69 3.52 22.26
N THR A 105 0.79 2.62 22.64
CA THR A 105 -0.63 2.92 22.68
C THR A 105 -1.05 3.58 23.98
N VAL A 106 -2.02 4.48 23.91
CA VAL A 106 -2.71 5.08 25.05
C VAL A 106 -4.21 4.93 24.88
N LYS A 107 -4.96 4.85 25.99
CA LYS A 107 -6.42 4.81 25.93
C LYS A 107 -6.95 6.07 25.27
N SER A 108 -7.80 5.91 24.25
CA SER A 108 -8.46 7.03 23.55
C SER A 108 -9.67 7.55 24.30
N HIS A 109 -10.34 6.69 25.08
CA HIS A 109 -11.52 6.99 25.88
C HIS A 109 -11.66 5.99 27.04
N PRO A 110 -12.45 6.30 28.07
CA PRO A 110 -12.76 5.36 29.15
C PRO A 110 -13.50 4.13 28.61
N THR A 111 -13.05 2.94 28.97
CA THR A 111 -13.74 1.69 28.65
C THR A 111 -14.96 1.48 29.56
N THR A 112 -15.83 0.50 29.23
CA THR A 112 -16.98 0.14 30.09
C THR A 112 -16.53 -0.25 31.49
N ALA A 113 -15.40 -0.96 31.65
CA ALA A 113 -14.84 -1.30 32.94
C ALA A 113 -14.32 -0.08 33.74
N ASP A 114 -13.84 0.97 33.05
CA ASP A 114 -13.46 2.22 33.71
C ASP A 114 -14.67 3.01 34.20
N ILE A 115 -15.78 2.97 33.46
CA ILE A 115 -17.03 3.67 33.81
C ILE A 115 -17.81 2.92 34.90
N TYR A 116 -17.82 1.59 34.83
CA TYR A 116 -18.55 0.68 35.74
C TYR A 116 -17.58 -0.33 36.38
N PRO A 117 -16.74 0.11 37.34
CA PRO A 117 -15.70 -0.75 37.95
C PRO A 117 -16.30 -1.90 38.80
N ASP A 118 -17.57 -1.87 39.13
CA ASP A 118 -18.31 -2.94 39.75
C ASP A 118 -18.75 -4.07 38.79
N LEU A 119 -18.55 -3.89 37.48
CA LEU A 119 -18.87 -4.85 36.42
C LEU A 119 -17.63 -5.26 35.60
N PRO A 120 -16.57 -5.81 36.23
CA PRO A 120 -15.28 -6.04 35.58
C PRO A 120 -15.32 -7.10 34.45
N LEU A 121 -16.37 -7.90 34.37
CA LEU A 121 -16.56 -8.91 33.33
C LEU A 121 -17.53 -8.48 32.22
N ALA A 122 -18.03 -7.23 32.27
CA ALA A 122 -18.88 -6.72 31.21
C ALA A 122 -18.07 -6.47 29.94
N THR A 123 -18.55 -6.99 28.81
CA THR A 123 -17.88 -6.86 27.50
C THR A 123 -18.58 -5.89 26.54
N GLY A 124 -19.72 -5.33 26.97
CA GLY A 124 -20.47 -4.35 26.18
C GLY A 124 -19.69 -3.04 26.00
N ARG A 125 -19.78 -2.43 24.83
CA ARG A 125 -19.23 -1.09 24.53
C ARG A 125 -20.35 -0.08 24.42
N VAL A 126 -20.19 1.07 25.04
CA VAL A 126 -21.08 2.23 24.88
C VAL A 126 -20.40 3.21 23.95
N VAL A 127 -20.92 3.36 22.75
CA VAL A 127 -20.36 4.21 21.70
C VAL A 127 -21.27 5.41 21.51
N THR A 128 -20.70 6.62 21.56
CA THR A 128 -21.45 7.87 21.44
C THR A 128 -20.99 8.76 20.29
N ASP A 129 -19.91 8.38 19.58
CA ASP A 129 -19.34 9.12 18.45
C ASP A 129 -18.76 8.17 17.42
N LEU A 130 -18.25 8.71 16.27
CA LEU A 130 -17.64 7.96 15.19
C LEU A 130 -16.17 7.62 15.47
N MET A 131 -15.56 6.85 14.56
CA MET A 131 -14.21 6.29 14.66
C MET A 131 -14.06 5.31 15.83
N TYR A 132 -15.13 4.60 16.17
CA TYR A 132 -15.09 3.53 17.17
C TYR A 132 -14.49 2.21 16.64
N LYS A 133 -14.32 2.11 15.34
CA LYS A 133 -13.64 1.00 14.64
C LYS A 133 -12.84 1.55 13.47
N HIS A 134 -11.71 0.93 13.14
CA HIS A 134 -10.86 1.30 12.04
C HIS A 134 -10.17 0.05 11.48
N TRP A 135 -10.20 -0.17 10.18
CA TRP A 135 -9.66 -1.31 9.46
C TRP A 135 -10.22 -2.67 9.94
N ASP A 136 -9.65 -3.28 10.98
CA ASP A 136 -10.05 -4.57 11.55
C ASP A 136 -10.12 -4.56 13.09
N GLU A 137 -10.02 -3.39 13.71
CA GLU A 137 -9.96 -3.21 15.16
C GLU A 137 -11.04 -2.25 15.68
N TRP A 138 -11.44 -2.48 16.94
CA TRP A 138 -12.14 -1.47 17.73
C TRP A 138 -11.11 -0.49 18.29
N VAL A 139 -11.40 0.81 18.19
CA VAL A 139 -10.48 1.86 18.58
C VAL A 139 -10.66 2.17 20.08
N ASP A 140 -10.14 1.30 20.93
CA ASP A 140 -10.07 1.51 22.39
C ASP A 140 -8.80 2.30 22.77
N GLU A 141 -7.74 2.20 21.96
CA GLU A 141 -6.43 2.82 22.15
C GLU A 141 -5.95 3.48 20.85
N VAL A 142 -5.06 4.46 20.98
CA VAL A 142 -4.42 5.15 19.85
C VAL A 142 -2.90 5.16 20.03
N PRO A 143 -2.10 5.05 18.92
CA PRO A 143 -0.65 5.16 19.00
C PRO A 143 -0.24 6.61 19.26
N GLN A 144 0.77 6.78 20.12
CA GLN A 144 1.39 8.07 20.39
C GLN A 144 2.91 7.95 20.50
N PRO A 145 3.67 8.99 20.09
CA PRO A 145 5.12 8.97 20.16
C PRO A 145 5.62 9.43 21.52
N PHE A 146 6.42 8.59 22.15
CA PHE A 146 7.10 8.86 23.40
C PHE A 146 8.60 9.02 23.17
N ILE A 147 9.17 10.16 23.53
CA ILE A 147 10.61 10.40 23.50
C ILE A 147 11.21 9.93 24.81
N TYR A 148 12.16 9.01 24.72
CA TYR A 148 12.95 8.50 25.85
C TYR A 148 14.40 8.91 25.71
N ARG A 149 15.06 9.24 26.82
CA ARG A 149 16.52 9.23 26.88
C ARG A 149 16.99 7.78 26.79
N LEU A 150 18.01 7.51 25.99
CA LEU A 150 18.63 6.21 25.84
C LEU A 150 19.98 6.18 26.54
N ASP A 151 20.06 5.50 27.68
CA ASP A 151 21.26 5.38 28.50
C ASP A 151 22.04 4.12 28.12
N LEU A 152 23.20 4.29 27.48
CA LEU A 152 24.08 3.20 27.06
C LEU A 152 25.26 3.08 27.97
N ARG A 153 25.63 1.84 28.33
CA ARG A 153 26.88 1.50 29.02
C ARG A 153 27.70 0.58 28.14
N TYR A 154 28.98 0.83 28.09
CA TYR A 154 29.92 0.11 27.24
C TYR A 154 30.89 -0.75 28.08
N TYR A 155 31.48 -1.79 27.45
CA TYR A 155 32.57 -2.57 28.07
C TYR A 155 33.92 -1.84 27.86
N GLY A 156 34.56 -1.39 28.94
CA GLY A 156 35.82 -0.68 28.87
C GLY A 156 35.74 0.63 28.08
N GLU A 157 36.81 0.93 27.31
CA GLU A 157 36.87 2.09 26.40
C GLU A 157 36.38 1.74 24.97
N GLY A 158 35.82 0.54 24.80
CA GLY A 158 35.35 0.05 23.50
C GLY A 158 33.91 0.45 23.19
N GLU A 159 33.50 0.23 21.94
CA GLU A 159 32.14 0.53 21.45
C GLU A 159 31.13 -0.60 21.68
N ARG A 160 31.56 -1.71 22.34
CA ARG A 160 30.68 -2.84 22.64
C ARG A 160 29.71 -2.47 23.75
N ILE A 161 28.40 -2.50 23.44
CA ILE A 161 27.33 -2.16 24.39
C ILE A 161 27.19 -3.26 25.43
N LYS A 162 27.24 -2.88 26.72
CA LYS A 162 27.03 -3.77 27.86
C LYS A 162 25.58 -3.83 28.30
N SER A 163 24.91 -2.68 28.31
CA SER A 163 23.50 -2.54 28.65
C SER A 163 22.93 -1.28 28.04
N ALA A 164 21.64 -1.31 27.72
CA ALA A 164 20.86 -0.20 27.25
C ALA A 164 19.58 -0.07 28.11
N THR A 165 19.28 1.12 28.60
CA THR A 165 18.09 1.38 29.43
C THR A 165 17.42 2.66 29.02
N LEU A 166 16.09 2.70 29.17
CA LEU A 166 15.30 3.91 28.92
C LEU A 166 15.28 4.80 30.16
N GLY A 167 15.47 6.09 29.98
CA GLY A 167 15.29 7.13 30.98
C GLY A 167 13.86 7.58 31.10
N GLU A 168 13.69 8.88 31.46
CA GLU A 168 12.38 9.50 31.60
C GLU A 168 11.72 9.73 30.24
N ALA A 169 10.41 9.49 30.15
CA ALA A 169 9.61 9.62 28.93
C ALA A 169 8.98 11.01 28.80
N VAL A 170 8.89 11.51 27.57
CA VAL A 170 8.07 12.65 27.20
C VAL A 170 7.11 12.23 26.12
N ASN A 171 5.80 12.19 26.40
CA ASN A 171 4.79 11.96 25.40
C ASN A 171 4.53 13.26 24.64
N ILE A 172 4.72 13.28 23.32
CA ILE A 172 4.51 14.47 22.49
C ILE A 172 3.02 14.87 22.45
N LEU A 173 2.10 13.92 22.60
CA LEU A 173 0.64 14.15 22.53
C LEU A 173 -0.05 13.98 23.89
N GLU A 174 0.70 14.15 24.98
CA GLU A 174 0.20 13.96 26.35
C GLU A 174 -1.15 14.66 26.61
N GLY A 175 -2.07 13.95 27.24
CA GLY A 175 -3.38 14.49 27.61
C GLY A 175 -4.37 14.63 26.46
N THR A 176 -4.04 14.10 25.28
CA THR A 176 -4.94 14.11 24.12
C THR A 176 -5.31 12.69 23.69
N ALA A 177 -6.39 12.58 22.89
CA ALA A 177 -6.76 11.35 22.20
C ALA A 177 -6.33 11.36 20.71
N PHE A 178 -5.40 12.24 20.33
CA PHE A 178 -4.87 12.29 18.99
C PHE A 178 -3.87 11.14 18.75
N GLU A 179 -3.83 10.66 17.52
CA GLU A 179 -2.91 9.59 17.12
C GLU A 179 -1.74 10.10 16.26
N CYS A 180 -0.62 9.49 16.45
CA CYS A 180 0.55 9.59 15.60
C CYS A 180 1.44 8.35 15.85
N PRO A 181 1.74 7.54 14.85
CA PRO A 181 1.29 7.61 13.44
C PRO A 181 -0.23 7.48 13.27
N MET A 182 -0.74 8.00 12.15
CA MET A 182 -2.18 7.88 11.83
C MET A 182 -2.49 6.48 11.30
N ARG A 183 -3.42 5.79 11.92
CA ARG A 183 -3.91 4.50 11.43
C ARG A 183 -4.81 4.64 10.19
N PRO A 184 -5.00 3.57 9.35
CA PRO A 184 -4.50 2.21 9.58
C PRO A 184 -3.08 1.94 9.03
N PHE A 185 -2.55 2.79 8.16
CA PHE A 185 -1.33 2.50 7.38
C PHE A 185 -0.16 3.43 7.67
N GLY A 186 -0.33 4.43 8.52
CA GLY A 186 0.78 5.29 8.94
C GLY A 186 1.75 4.55 9.87
N GLY A 187 3.03 4.75 9.65
CA GLY A 187 4.12 4.17 10.43
C GLY A 187 5.14 5.23 10.85
N ILE A 188 6.34 4.78 11.12
CA ILE A 188 7.43 5.62 11.64
C ILE A 188 7.86 6.72 10.66
N GLU A 189 7.56 6.58 9.37
CA GLU A 189 7.79 7.59 8.33
C GLU A 189 6.98 8.88 8.57
N GLN A 190 5.99 8.85 9.44
CA GLN A 190 5.23 10.02 9.84
C GLN A 190 5.93 10.87 10.92
N LEU A 191 7.14 10.48 11.33
CA LEU A 191 7.98 11.21 12.27
C LEU A 191 9.39 11.39 11.71
N ALA A 192 10.02 12.52 12.03
CA ALA A 192 11.41 12.76 11.65
C ALA A 192 12.15 13.56 12.74
N TRP A 193 13.37 13.14 13.07
CA TRP A 193 14.29 13.94 13.88
C TRP A 193 14.93 15.02 13.05
N ASN A 194 14.99 16.23 13.60
CA ASN A 194 15.89 17.25 13.07
C ASN A 194 17.36 16.79 13.25
N PRO A 195 18.23 16.94 12.24
CA PRO A 195 19.63 16.53 12.35
C PRO A 195 20.38 17.13 13.53
N ASN A 196 19.94 18.29 14.06
CA ASN A 196 20.49 18.95 15.24
C ASN A 196 19.99 18.36 16.57
N ASN A 197 19.16 17.32 16.55
CA ASN A 197 18.64 16.57 17.73
C ASN A 197 17.82 17.42 18.71
N ASN A 198 17.26 18.54 18.29
CA ASN A 198 16.53 19.46 19.15
C ASN A 198 15.04 19.59 18.85
N GLU A 199 14.58 18.99 17.77
CA GLU A 199 13.22 19.10 17.27
C GLU A 199 12.77 17.80 16.59
N VAL A 200 11.50 17.47 16.71
CA VAL A 200 10.86 16.35 16.03
C VAL A 200 9.72 16.86 15.18
N ALA A 201 9.74 16.56 13.89
CA ALA A 201 8.58 16.74 13.01
C ALA A 201 7.68 15.52 13.09
N TYR A 202 6.36 15.74 13.12
CA TYR A 202 5.40 14.65 13.13
C TYR A 202 4.12 15.00 12.39
N THR A 203 3.50 13.99 11.79
CA THR A 203 2.18 14.08 11.17
C THR A 203 1.09 13.86 12.20
N CYS A 204 0.05 14.67 12.20
CA CYS A 204 -1.11 14.44 13.08
C CYS A 204 -2.37 15.10 12.53
N ARG A 205 -3.49 14.37 12.57
CA ARG A 205 -4.83 14.91 12.40
C ARG A 205 -5.40 15.22 13.78
N LYS A 206 -5.27 16.49 14.23
CA LYS A 206 -5.73 16.91 15.56
C LYS A 206 -7.26 17.10 15.61
N LYS A 207 -7.97 16.00 15.34
CA LYS A 207 -9.42 15.87 15.35
C LYS A 207 -9.81 14.58 16.06
N THR A 208 -11.05 14.45 16.48
CA THR A 208 -11.61 13.24 17.10
C THR A 208 -13.06 13.03 16.64
N GLY A 209 -13.61 11.85 16.84
CA GLY A 209 -15.01 11.54 16.58
C GLY A 209 -15.44 11.84 15.14
N ILE A 210 -16.58 12.49 15.00
CA ILE A 210 -17.14 12.83 13.68
C ILE A 210 -16.22 13.75 12.86
N ASP A 211 -15.53 14.69 13.50
CA ASP A 211 -14.65 15.63 12.81
C ASP A 211 -13.44 14.90 12.20
N TYR A 212 -12.95 13.85 12.87
CA TYR A 212 -11.94 12.95 12.31
C TYR A 212 -12.52 12.10 11.17
N ALA A 213 -13.68 11.52 11.39
CA ALA A 213 -14.32 10.58 10.49
C ALA A 213 -14.61 11.14 9.08
N VAL A 214 -14.86 12.46 8.97
CA VAL A 214 -15.27 13.11 7.70
C VAL A 214 -14.16 13.93 7.04
N SER A 215 -12.95 13.94 7.60
CA SER A 215 -11.85 14.80 7.16
C SER A 215 -10.57 14.00 6.91
N THR A 216 -9.82 14.39 5.88
CA THR A 216 -8.46 13.90 5.61
C THR A 216 -7.39 14.92 6.05
N ASN A 217 -7.79 16.07 6.61
CA ASN A 217 -6.89 17.15 6.96
C ASN A 217 -5.96 16.78 8.12
N SER A 218 -4.74 16.35 7.80
CA SER A 218 -3.61 16.22 8.71
C SER A 218 -2.59 17.31 8.45
N ASP A 219 -1.85 17.67 9.47
CA ASP A 219 -0.80 18.69 9.41
C ASP A 219 0.56 18.13 9.85
N ILE A 220 1.62 18.80 9.41
CA ILE A 220 2.98 18.61 9.94
C ILE A 220 3.21 19.58 11.08
N TYR A 221 3.56 19.03 12.23
CA TYR A 221 3.91 19.77 13.45
C TYR A 221 5.41 19.61 13.74
N LEU A 222 6.04 20.69 14.18
CA LEU A 222 7.39 20.68 14.74
C LEU A 222 7.27 20.76 16.27
N TYR A 223 7.85 19.79 16.97
CA TYR A 223 7.92 19.74 18.43
C TYR A 223 9.31 20.10 18.89
N ASP A 224 9.46 21.23 19.58
CA ASP A 224 10.70 21.68 20.18
C ASP A 224 10.92 20.98 21.52
N LEU A 225 12.02 20.24 21.67
CA LEU A 225 12.32 19.44 22.87
C LEU A 225 12.62 20.31 24.11
N THR A 226 13.14 21.53 23.89
CA THR A 226 13.55 22.42 24.98
C THR A 226 12.36 23.15 25.57
N THR A 227 11.54 23.74 24.70
CA THR A 227 10.36 24.54 25.10
C THR A 227 9.12 23.71 25.28
N ARG A 228 9.10 22.47 24.75
CA ARG A 228 7.93 21.56 24.70
C ARG A 228 6.73 22.17 23.98
N THR A 229 6.98 22.98 22.96
CA THR A 229 5.95 23.64 22.17
C THR A 229 5.80 23.02 20.79
N HIS A 230 4.59 23.14 20.22
CA HIS A 230 4.26 22.66 18.89
C HIS A 230 4.06 23.81 17.92
N LYS A 231 4.61 23.71 16.73
CA LYS A 231 4.40 24.65 15.63
C LYS A 231 3.82 23.91 14.43
N ASN A 232 2.62 24.27 14.00
CA ASN A 232 2.02 23.78 12.76
C ASN A 232 2.65 24.51 11.56
N ILE A 233 3.29 23.80 10.65
CA ILE A 233 3.94 24.38 9.47
C ILE A 233 3.11 24.27 8.19
N THR A 234 2.04 23.51 8.19
CA THR A 234 1.16 23.29 7.03
C THR A 234 -0.23 23.90 7.22
N SER A 235 -0.43 24.64 8.30
CA SER A 235 -1.71 25.32 8.60
C SER A 235 -2.28 26.04 7.38
N GLY A 236 -3.57 25.78 7.09
CA GLY A 236 -4.29 26.36 5.97
C GLY A 236 -4.35 25.48 4.72
N ASN A 237 -3.62 24.36 4.67
CA ASN A 237 -3.89 23.29 3.73
C ASN A 237 -5.07 22.45 4.20
N GLY A 238 -5.92 21.94 3.29
CA GLY A 238 -7.16 21.25 3.65
C GLY A 238 -7.07 19.73 3.60
N GLY A 239 -6.12 19.18 2.84
CA GLY A 239 -5.97 17.73 2.66
C GLY A 239 -4.89 17.13 3.56
N TYR A 240 -4.39 15.96 3.17
CA TYR A 240 -3.28 15.32 3.86
C TYR A 240 -1.99 16.12 3.71
N ASP A 241 -1.30 16.36 4.83
CA ASP A 241 0.13 16.64 4.89
C ASP A 241 0.77 15.55 5.74
N THR A 242 1.68 14.74 5.15
CA THR A 242 2.21 13.53 5.77
C THR A 242 3.72 13.34 5.51
N ASN A 243 4.32 12.42 6.26
CA ASN A 243 5.65 11.90 6.01
C ASN A 243 6.73 13.01 5.94
N PRO A 244 6.94 13.77 7.03
CA PRO A 244 7.96 14.82 7.05
C PRO A 244 9.38 14.24 7.03
N SER A 245 10.30 14.91 6.34
CA SER A 245 11.73 14.55 6.34
C SER A 245 12.60 15.80 6.24
N TYR A 246 13.58 15.91 7.13
CA TYR A 246 14.55 17.01 7.10
C TYR A 246 15.65 16.75 6.05
N SER A 247 16.14 17.81 5.42
CA SER A 247 17.40 17.73 4.65
C SER A 247 18.57 17.36 5.58
N PRO A 248 19.65 16.75 5.06
CA PRO A 248 20.80 16.34 5.88
C PRO A 248 21.42 17.46 6.71
N ASP A 249 21.39 18.70 6.22
CA ASP A 249 21.86 19.89 6.92
C ASP A 249 20.81 20.55 7.84
N GLY A 250 19.57 20.04 7.87
CA GLY A 250 18.48 20.57 8.67
C GLY A 250 17.96 21.94 8.24
N GLN A 251 18.30 22.45 7.03
CA GLN A 251 17.81 23.75 6.56
C GLN A 251 16.44 23.67 5.91
N TRP A 252 16.08 22.52 5.35
CA TRP A 252 14.82 22.27 4.68
C TRP A 252 14.06 21.13 5.33
N ILE A 253 12.74 21.17 5.22
CA ILE A 253 11.87 20.04 5.51
C ILE A 253 11.02 19.75 4.28
N ALA A 254 10.92 18.47 3.91
CA ALA A 254 10.07 17.98 2.85
C ALA A 254 8.87 17.23 3.44
N TRP A 255 7.77 17.13 2.70
CA TRP A 255 6.61 16.32 3.04
C TRP A 255 5.75 16.04 1.81
N GLN A 256 4.88 15.03 1.92
CA GLN A 256 3.84 14.76 0.94
C GLN A 256 2.58 15.55 1.29
N SER A 257 1.89 16.09 0.29
CA SER A 257 0.79 17.03 0.50
C SER A 257 -0.33 16.87 -0.52
N MET A 258 -1.56 16.73 -0.04
CA MET A 258 -2.79 16.80 -0.84
C MET A 258 -3.55 18.08 -0.48
N GLU A 259 -4.37 18.62 -1.39
CA GLU A 259 -5.02 19.92 -1.18
C GLU A 259 -6.43 19.81 -0.60
N ARG A 260 -7.18 18.80 -1.01
CA ARG A 260 -8.64 18.75 -0.78
C ARG A 260 -9.01 17.91 0.43
N ASP A 261 -9.70 18.51 1.38
CA ASP A 261 -10.22 17.80 2.56
C ASP A 261 -11.26 16.74 2.15
N GLY A 262 -11.14 15.55 2.72
CA GLY A 262 -12.02 14.41 2.44
C GLY A 262 -11.69 13.62 1.18
N TYR A 263 -10.76 14.07 0.35
CA TYR A 263 -10.34 13.37 -0.88
C TYR A 263 -8.97 12.69 -0.69
N GLU A 264 -8.97 11.43 -0.29
CA GLU A 264 -7.74 10.68 -0.04
C GLU A 264 -6.99 10.24 -1.30
N SER A 265 -7.61 10.36 -2.48
CA SER A 265 -6.98 10.08 -3.77
C SER A 265 -6.66 11.36 -4.55
N ASP A 266 -6.51 12.47 -3.86
CA ASP A 266 -6.04 13.73 -4.43
C ASP A 266 -4.58 13.61 -4.89
N LEU A 267 -4.12 14.58 -5.68
CA LEU A 267 -2.72 14.63 -6.12
C LEU A 267 -1.77 14.70 -4.91
N ASN A 268 -0.98 13.65 -4.73
CA ASN A 268 0.02 13.59 -3.67
C ASN A 268 1.32 14.29 -4.12
N ARG A 269 1.48 15.54 -3.70
CA ARG A 269 2.54 16.46 -4.10
C ARG A 269 3.76 16.30 -3.21
N LEU A 270 4.96 16.50 -3.75
CA LEU A 270 6.19 16.68 -2.97
C LEU A 270 6.41 18.18 -2.70
N MET A 271 6.32 18.54 -1.43
CA MET A 271 6.50 19.90 -0.94
C MET A 271 7.79 20.01 -0.13
N VAL A 272 8.41 21.20 -0.15
CA VAL A 272 9.52 21.55 0.76
C VAL A 272 9.31 22.93 1.36
N MET A 273 9.86 23.15 2.54
CA MET A 273 9.91 24.46 3.20
C MET A 273 11.31 24.74 3.72
N ASN A 274 11.82 25.93 3.46
CA ASN A 274 13.01 26.42 4.12
C ASN A 274 12.67 26.85 5.55
N LEU A 275 13.30 26.23 6.53
CA LEU A 275 12.97 26.42 7.96
C LEU A 275 13.32 27.83 8.48
N GLN A 276 14.31 28.48 7.88
CA GLN A 276 14.74 29.84 8.27
C GLN A 276 13.82 30.91 7.68
N THR A 277 13.47 30.79 6.40
CA THR A 277 12.69 31.82 5.69
C THR A 277 11.18 31.58 5.70
N GLY A 278 10.76 30.33 5.89
CA GLY A 278 9.38 29.88 5.77
C GLY A 278 8.90 29.74 4.31
N GLU A 279 9.82 29.91 3.32
CA GLU A 279 9.48 29.75 1.91
C GLU A 279 9.09 28.31 1.61
N LYS A 280 7.91 28.09 1.01
CA LYS A 280 7.43 26.79 0.56
C LYS A 280 7.51 26.64 -0.95
N ARG A 281 7.85 25.45 -1.43
CA ARG A 281 7.92 25.12 -2.87
C ARG A 281 7.22 23.80 -3.15
N PHE A 282 6.48 23.75 -4.26
CA PHE A 282 5.89 22.54 -4.81
C PHE A 282 6.87 21.95 -5.85
N LEU A 283 7.68 20.96 -5.44
CA LEU A 283 8.76 20.43 -6.28
C LEU A 283 8.24 19.56 -7.42
N SER A 284 7.24 18.73 -7.19
CA SER A 284 6.68 17.81 -8.20
C SER A 284 5.66 18.46 -9.14
N ARG A 285 5.61 19.79 -9.24
CA ARG A 285 4.61 20.54 -10.02
C ARG A 285 4.55 20.16 -11.51
N ALA A 286 5.67 19.77 -12.10
CA ALA A 286 5.73 19.41 -13.52
C ALA A 286 5.20 17.97 -13.79
N LEU A 287 4.85 17.24 -12.76
CA LEU A 287 4.40 15.84 -12.84
C LEU A 287 2.91 15.76 -12.53
N ASP A 288 2.11 15.22 -13.46
CA ASP A 288 0.66 15.02 -13.28
C ASP A 288 0.36 13.61 -12.74
N THR A 289 1.09 13.22 -11.68
CA THR A 289 0.89 11.96 -10.96
C THR A 289 1.39 12.09 -9.53
N ASN A 290 1.02 11.12 -8.69
CA ASN A 290 1.38 11.07 -7.28
C ASN A 290 2.89 10.82 -7.09
N VAL A 291 3.43 11.41 -6.03
CA VAL A 291 4.70 10.99 -5.44
C VAL A 291 4.38 9.89 -4.42
N ASP A 292 4.86 8.67 -4.64
CA ASP A 292 4.54 7.52 -3.81
C ASP A 292 5.44 7.44 -2.57
N GLU A 293 6.76 7.49 -2.78
CA GLU A 293 7.79 7.49 -1.73
C GLU A 293 8.89 8.51 -2.08
N TYR A 294 9.60 9.04 -1.09
CA TYR A 294 10.70 9.97 -1.34
C TYR A 294 11.77 9.93 -0.24
N ALA A 295 12.99 10.34 -0.59
CA ALA A 295 14.10 10.53 0.35
C ALA A 295 15.04 11.66 -0.13
N TRP A 296 15.73 12.30 0.81
CA TRP A 296 16.81 13.20 0.47
C TRP A 296 18.04 12.44 -0.03
N TYR A 297 18.56 12.84 -1.17
CA TYR A 297 19.84 12.37 -1.71
C TYR A 297 21.00 13.22 -1.16
N ASP A 298 20.83 14.54 -1.17
CA ASP A 298 21.73 15.54 -0.59
C ASP A 298 20.92 16.74 -0.07
N ASN A 299 21.61 17.84 0.31
CA ASN A 299 20.96 19.05 0.84
C ASN A 299 20.08 19.79 -0.18
N SER A 300 20.08 19.40 -1.45
CA SER A 300 19.45 20.12 -2.54
C SER A 300 18.64 19.25 -3.50
N THR A 301 18.72 17.94 -3.36
CA THR A 301 18.16 16.96 -4.28
C THR A 301 17.40 15.88 -3.51
N LEU A 302 16.22 15.52 -4.00
CA LEU A 302 15.42 14.40 -3.51
C LEU A 302 15.27 13.35 -4.60
N LEU A 303 15.24 12.09 -4.19
CA LEU A 303 14.79 10.97 -4.99
C LEU A 303 13.35 10.63 -4.61
N PHE A 304 12.56 10.21 -5.57
CA PHE A 304 11.18 9.78 -5.31
C PHE A 304 10.70 8.75 -6.34
N THR A 305 9.71 7.97 -5.97
CA THR A 305 9.00 7.05 -6.87
C THR A 305 7.66 7.65 -7.28
N ALA A 306 7.24 7.35 -8.51
CA ALA A 306 5.95 7.76 -9.04
C ALA A 306 5.47 6.78 -10.11
N CYS A 307 4.15 6.52 -10.12
CA CYS A 307 3.50 5.72 -11.13
C CYS A 307 3.18 6.57 -12.37
N TRP A 308 3.65 6.15 -13.54
CA TRP A 308 3.25 6.73 -14.80
C TRP A 308 3.03 5.64 -15.85
N HIS A 309 1.86 5.65 -16.49
CA HIS A 309 1.43 4.62 -17.45
C HIS A 309 1.61 3.19 -16.93
N ALA A 310 1.17 2.96 -15.68
CA ALA A 310 1.15 1.66 -15.03
C ALA A 310 2.53 1.01 -14.80
N THR A 311 3.57 1.82 -14.62
CA THR A 311 4.87 1.41 -14.08
C THR A 311 5.34 2.43 -13.06
N VAL A 312 5.90 1.97 -11.95
CA VAL A 312 6.44 2.82 -10.90
C VAL A 312 7.96 2.93 -11.08
N GLN A 313 8.44 4.15 -11.33
CA GLN A 313 9.84 4.42 -11.65
C GLN A 313 10.47 5.36 -10.64
N LEU A 314 11.80 5.39 -10.62
CA LEU A 314 12.58 6.31 -9.79
C LEU A 314 12.83 7.61 -10.54
N TYR A 315 12.68 8.71 -9.82
CA TYR A 315 12.92 10.09 -10.27
C TYR A 315 13.84 10.82 -9.31
N HIS A 316 14.46 11.87 -9.78
CA HIS A 316 15.06 12.89 -8.92
C HIS A 316 14.43 14.26 -9.18
N VAL A 317 14.49 15.13 -8.16
CA VAL A 317 14.09 16.53 -8.25
C VAL A 317 15.01 17.38 -7.40
N ASN A 318 15.43 18.53 -7.93
CA ASN A 318 16.16 19.52 -7.13
C ASN A 318 15.22 20.56 -6.51
N LEU A 319 15.77 21.40 -5.61
CA LEU A 319 15.01 22.46 -4.93
C LEU A 319 14.42 23.52 -5.89
N ASN A 320 14.83 23.55 -7.16
CA ASN A 320 14.24 24.41 -8.18
C ASN A 320 13.06 23.76 -8.92
N GLY A 321 12.72 22.50 -8.60
CA GLY A 321 11.64 21.78 -9.24
C GLY A 321 12.01 21.17 -10.59
N ASN A 322 13.30 21.04 -10.91
CA ASN A 322 13.75 20.33 -12.11
C ASN A 322 13.71 18.83 -11.85
N ILE A 323 12.89 18.11 -12.60
CA ILE A 323 12.64 16.68 -12.46
C ILE A 323 13.28 15.92 -13.62
N SER A 324 13.89 14.77 -13.33
CA SER A 324 14.31 13.79 -14.33
C SER A 324 13.99 12.37 -13.84
N ARG A 325 13.58 11.50 -14.77
CA ARG A 325 13.37 10.07 -14.50
C ARG A 325 14.70 9.34 -14.61
N LEU A 326 15.02 8.53 -13.60
CA LEU A 326 16.28 7.79 -13.50
C LEU A 326 16.19 6.38 -14.06
N THR A 327 15.01 5.77 -14.02
CA THR A 327 14.78 4.38 -14.43
C THR A 327 13.64 4.27 -15.42
N GLU A 328 13.57 3.16 -16.13
CA GLU A 328 12.59 2.90 -17.16
C GLU A 328 12.47 1.40 -17.42
N GLY A 329 11.26 0.90 -17.64
CA GLY A 329 11.01 -0.50 -17.96
C GLY A 329 9.68 -1.04 -17.47
N GLN A 330 9.40 -2.31 -17.77
CA GLN A 330 8.17 -3.00 -17.36
C GLN A 330 8.37 -3.63 -15.97
N PHE A 331 8.49 -2.80 -14.96
CA PHE A 331 8.66 -3.16 -13.56
C PHE A 331 8.25 -1.99 -12.66
N ASP A 332 8.08 -2.27 -11.38
CA ASP A 332 7.85 -1.28 -10.33
C ASP A 332 9.02 -1.25 -9.36
N LEU A 333 9.34 -0.05 -8.87
CA LEU A 333 10.36 0.20 -7.87
C LEU A 333 9.76 0.84 -6.62
N GLY A 334 10.10 0.28 -5.45
CA GLY A 334 9.98 0.95 -4.15
C GLY A 334 11.33 1.53 -3.73
N LEU A 335 11.30 2.63 -2.97
CA LEU A 335 12.50 3.27 -2.45
C LEU A 335 12.84 2.64 -1.09
N GLY A 336 13.88 1.79 -1.05
CA GLY A 336 14.34 1.16 0.19
C GLY A 336 15.14 2.13 1.05
N ASP A 337 16.31 2.57 0.56
CA ASP A 337 17.18 3.51 1.27
C ASP A 337 18.05 4.31 0.30
N VAL A 338 18.52 5.48 0.76
CA VAL A 338 19.45 6.35 0.03
C VAL A 338 20.65 6.62 0.91
N SER A 339 21.82 6.22 0.45
CA SER A 339 23.05 6.32 1.23
C SER A 339 24.24 6.64 0.34
N ASP A 340 24.99 7.68 0.71
CA ASP A 340 26.18 8.18 -0.03
C ASP A 340 25.85 8.44 -1.51
N HIS A 341 26.34 7.60 -2.39
CA HIS A 341 26.14 7.72 -3.85
C HIS A 341 25.04 6.82 -4.39
N TYR A 342 24.45 5.98 -3.56
CA TYR A 342 23.58 4.90 -3.98
C TYR A 342 22.13 5.08 -3.53
N ALA A 343 21.21 4.64 -4.38
CA ALA A 343 19.84 4.29 -3.99
C ALA A 343 19.70 2.76 -3.96
N PHE A 344 19.18 2.24 -2.85
CA PHE A 344 18.80 0.84 -2.71
C PHE A 344 17.29 0.72 -2.90
N LEU A 345 16.88 -0.11 -3.85
CA LEU A 345 15.52 -0.16 -4.37
C LEU A 345 14.93 -1.56 -4.21
N LEU A 346 13.63 -1.62 -3.98
CA LEU A 346 12.86 -2.86 -4.01
C LEU A 346 12.19 -2.99 -5.37
N GLY A 347 12.72 -3.85 -6.22
CA GLY A 347 12.23 -4.03 -7.57
C GLY A 347 11.37 -5.28 -7.70
N HIS A 348 10.19 -5.15 -8.34
CA HIS A 348 9.30 -6.25 -8.64
C HIS A 348 8.56 -6.06 -9.98
N SER A 349 7.88 -7.10 -10.43
CA SER A 349 6.98 -7.04 -11.58
C SER A 349 5.85 -8.05 -11.42
N MET A 350 4.88 -8.06 -12.32
CA MET A 350 3.84 -9.11 -12.36
C MET A 350 4.43 -10.52 -12.47
N ARG A 351 5.73 -10.64 -12.78
CA ARG A 351 6.45 -11.91 -13.00
C ARG A 351 7.48 -12.24 -11.92
N GLN A 352 7.72 -11.34 -10.98
CA GLN A 352 8.78 -11.46 -9.97
C GLN A 352 8.43 -10.68 -8.70
N ALA A 353 8.58 -11.32 -7.54
CA ALA A 353 8.51 -10.67 -6.23
C ALA A 353 9.71 -9.74 -6.01
N ASN A 354 9.65 -8.93 -4.94
CA ASN A 354 10.74 -8.02 -4.57
C ASN A 354 12.10 -8.70 -4.53
N GLU A 355 13.05 -8.07 -5.20
CA GLU A 355 14.49 -8.23 -5.04
C GLU A 355 15.11 -6.86 -4.78
N ILE A 356 16.29 -6.83 -4.16
CA ILE A 356 17.00 -5.56 -3.90
C ILE A 356 17.87 -5.22 -5.11
N TYR A 357 17.78 -3.98 -5.53
CA TYR A 357 18.59 -3.39 -6.58
C TYR A 357 19.36 -2.19 -6.06
N ARG A 358 20.54 -1.94 -6.62
CA ARG A 358 21.35 -0.76 -6.33
C ARG A 358 21.47 0.10 -7.58
N LEU A 359 21.25 1.40 -7.45
CA LEU A 359 21.53 2.41 -8.47
C LEU A 359 22.66 3.34 -8.01
N ASP A 360 23.71 3.50 -8.82
CA ASP A 360 24.70 4.54 -8.62
C ASP A 360 24.15 5.89 -9.12
N VAL A 361 23.56 6.64 -8.21
CA VAL A 361 22.93 7.95 -8.49
C VAL A 361 24.00 8.98 -8.88
N ALA A 362 25.17 8.96 -8.24
CA ALA A 362 26.26 9.90 -8.54
C ALA A 362 26.81 9.67 -9.96
N GLU A 363 26.95 8.42 -10.38
CA GLU A 363 27.36 8.09 -11.74
C GLU A 363 26.29 8.52 -12.76
N TRP A 364 25.00 8.28 -12.43
CA TRP A 364 23.89 8.69 -13.27
C TRP A 364 23.88 10.21 -13.48
N LEU A 365 23.97 11.01 -12.40
CA LEU A 365 23.99 12.48 -12.44
C LEU A 365 25.21 13.03 -13.21
N ARG A 366 26.37 12.33 -13.15
CA ARG A 366 27.58 12.73 -13.90
C ARG A 366 27.48 12.47 -15.40
N LYS A 367 26.79 11.40 -15.77
CA LYS A 367 26.56 11.04 -17.17
C LYS A 367 25.49 11.89 -17.84
N ASP A 368 24.92 12.86 -17.12
CA ASP A 368 23.75 13.66 -17.48
C ASP A 368 23.59 13.88 -18.99
N ASN A 369 22.79 13.05 -19.59
CA ASN A 369 22.37 13.12 -20.98
C ASN A 369 20.93 13.66 -21.09
N GLY A 370 20.51 14.49 -20.14
CA GLY A 370 19.21 15.15 -20.15
C GLY A 370 18.05 14.32 -19.65
N GLY A 371 18.31 13.20 -18.96
CA GLY A 371 17.29 12.32 -18.38
C GLY A 371 16.26 11.77 -19.38
N PHE A 372 15.57 10.73 -19.01
CA PHE A 372 14.40 10.28 -19.79
C PHE A 372 13.28 11.31 -19.62
N GLY A 373 12.64 11.70 -20.71
CA GLY A 373 11.45 12.54 -20.63
C GLY A 373 10.41 11.86 -19.71
N HIS A 374 9.95 12.57 -18.69
CA HIS A 374 9.06 12.01 -17.65
C HIS A 374 7.69 11.53 -18.18
N THR A 375 7.37 11.73 -19.46
CA THR A 375 6.11 11.34 -20.09
C THR A 375 6.21 10.18 -21.07
N GLN A 376 7.42 9.73 -21.46
CA GLN A 376 7.60 8.57 -22.33
C GLN A 376 7.82 7.31 -21.49
N VAL A 377 7.10 6.25 -21.83
CA VAL A 377 7.23 4.93 -21.19
C VAL A 377 7.51 3.89 -22.26
N TRP A 378 8.52 3.07 -22.03
CA TRP A 378 8.93 1.99 -22.90
C TRP A 378 8.65 0.66 -22.23
N TYR A 379 7.78 -0.16 -22.83
CA TYR A 379 7.40 -1.47 -22.28
C TYR A 379 8.20 -2.64 -22.85
N ASP A 380 9.02 -2.40 -23.88
CA ASP A 380 9.66 -3.45 -24.68
C ASP A 380 10.87 -4.10 -23.98
N GLN A 381 11.26 -3.62 -22.78
CA GLN A 381 12.45 -4.08 -22.10
C GLN A 381 12.09 -4.85 -20.82
N PRO A 382 12.45 -6.14 -20.71
CA PRO A 382 12.33 -6.87 -19.47
C PRO A 382 13.27 -6.29 -18.40
N PHE A 383 12.94 -6.53 -17.12
CA PHE A 383 13.66 -6.03 -15.95
C PHE A 383 15.19 -6.20 -16.06
N ASP A 384 15.64 -7.33 -16.63
CA ASP A 384 17.04 -7.75 -16.64
C ASP A 384 17.92 -7.03 -17.69
N THR A 385 17.36 -6.22 -18.58
CA THR A 385 18.11 -5.70 -19.74
C THR A 385 18.23 -4.19 -19.81
N TYR A 386 17.46 -3.45 -19.01
CA TYR A 386 17.21 -2.05 -19.36
C TYR A 386 18.12 -1.03 -18.70
N ASN A 387 18.66 -1.26 -17.53
CA ASN A 387 19.49 -0.25 -16.90
C ASN A 387 20.89 -0.79 -16.55
N GLN A 388 21.88 -0.46 -17.34
CA GLN A 388 23.30 -0.81 -17.06
C GLN A 388 23.82 -0.25 -15.73
N LEU A 389 23.05 0.64 -15.08
CA LEU A 389 23.38 1.25 -13.79
C LEU A 389 22.61 0.61 -12.63
N LEU A 390 21.62 -0.24 -12.92
CA LEU A 390 20.78 -0.90 -11.93
C LEU A 390 21.28 -2.32 -11.66
N ASP A 391 22.01 -2.49 -10.58
CA ASP A 391 22.58 -3.77 -10.18
C ASP A 391 21.59 -4.57 -9.33
N LYS A 392 21.23 -5.79 -9.75
CA LYS A 392 20.47 -6.74 -8.94
C LYS A 392 21.37 -7.29 -7.84
N LEU A 393 21.04 -7.04 -6.57
CA LEU A 393 21.83 -7.46 -5.41
C LEU A 393 21.38 -8.80 -4.84
N THR A 394 20.08 -9.11 -4.86
CA THR A 394 19.52 -10.33 -4.27
C THR A 394 18.92 -11.26 -5.31
N SER A 395 18.86 -12.53 -4.96
CA SER A 395 18.28 -13.61 -5.78
C SER A 395 17.46 -14.57 -4.91
N GLU A 396 16.69 -14.00 -3.98
CA GLU A 396 15.98 -14.74 -2.93
C GLU A 396 15.05 -15.82 -3.48
N ASN A 397 14.41 -15.55 -4.59
CA ASN A 397 13.41 -16.43 -5.18
C ASN A 397 13.85 -17.07 -6.51
N ASP A 398 15.08 -16.83 -6.99
CA ASP A 398 15.56 -17.31 -8.29
C ASP A 398 15.54 -18.84 -8.39
N ASN A 399 15.82 -19.56 -7.29
CA ASN A 399 15.71 -21.01 -7.23
C ASN A 399 14.29 -21.52 -7.54
N ILE A 400 13.25 -20.79 -7.12
CA ILE A 400 11.86 -21.13 -7.45
C ILE A 400 11.57 -20.79 -8.90
N TYR A 401 11.97 -19.62 -9.35
CA TYR A 401 11.73 -19.17 -10.72
C TYR A 401 12.44 -20.04 -11.77
N SER A 402 13.59 -20.62 -11.44
CA SER A 402 14.30 -21.53 -12.35
C SER A 402 13.56 -22.85 -12.59
N GLN A 403 12.59 -23.20 -11.75
CA GLN A 403 11.81 -24.44 -11.82
C GLN A 403 10.42 -24.24 -12.46
N ILE A 404 10.04 -23.03 -12.80
CA ILE A 404 8.73 -22.71 -13.37
C ILE A 404 8.88 -21.88 -14.64
N GLU A 405 7.95 -22.06 -15.55
CA GLU A 405 7.79 -21.17 -16.68
C GLU A 405 6.87 -20.01 -16.31
N ARG A 406 7.30 -18.80 -16.64
CA ARG A 406 6.59 -17.58 -16.26
C ARG A 406 5.69 -17.09 -17.39
N SER A 407 4.56 -16.50 -17.01
CA SER A 407 3.61 -15.86 -17.91
C SER A 407 4.26 -14.73 -18.71
N THR A 408 3.72 -14.45 -19.88
CA THR A 408 4.08 -13.25 -20.67
C THR A 408 3.09 -12.13 -20.35
N VAL A 409 3.58 -10.90 -20.20
CA VAL A 409 2.77 -9.71 -19.88
C VAL A 409 2.95 -8.71 -21.03
N GLU A 410 1.86 -8.36 -21.69
CA GLU A 410 1.87 -7.46 -22.87
C GLU A 410 1.04 -6.21 -22.59
N PRO A 411 1.56 -4.99 -22.84
CA PRO A 411 0.79 -3.78 -22.79
C PRO A 411 -0.06 -3.63 -24.05
N ARG A 412 -1.31 -3.19 -23.90
CA ARG A 412 -2.20 -2.94 -25.01
C ARG A 412 -2.97 -1.64 -24.81
N TRP A 413 -2.75 -0.69 -25.69
CA TRP A 413 -3.51 0.56 -25.72
C TRP A 413 -4.75 0.41 -26.57
N GLN A 414 -5.88 0.91 -26.08
CA GLN A 414 -7.16 0.84 -26.75
C GLN A 414 -7.98 2.10 -26.48
N LYS A 415 -8.95 2.38 -27.35
CA LYS A 415 -9.87 3.50 -27.17
C LYS A 415 -11.03 3.13 -26.27
N THR A 416 -11.36 4.01 -25.34
CA THR A 416 -12.58 3.94 -24.53
C THR A 416 -13.78 4.42 -25.34
N THR A 417 -15.00 4.24 -24.82
CA THR A 417 -16.25 4.67 -25.49
C THR A 417 -16.34 6.18 -25.70
N ASP A 418 -15.60 6.97 -24.94
CA ASP A 418 -15.49 8.43 -25.09
C ASP A 418 -14.19 8.88 -25.80
N GLY A 419 -13.49 7.93 -26.44
CA GLY A 419 -12.37 8.19 -27.34
C GLY A 419 -11.01 8.43 -26.67
N LYS A 420 -10.89 8.24 -25.36
CA LYS A 420 -9.61 8.36 -24.64
C LYS A 420 -8.79 7.08 -24.79
N ASP A 421 -7.47 7.18 -24.55
CA ASP A 421 -6.57 6.02 -24.55
C ASP A 421 -6.56 5.36 -23.18
N MET A 422 -6.72 4.04 -23.15
CA MET A 422 -6.69 3.20 -21.97
C MET A 422 -5.65 2.09 -22.14
N LEU A 423 -4.73 1.97 -21.20
CA LEU A 423 -3.79 0.85 -21.15
C LEU A 423 -4.46 -0.36 -20.50
N THR A 424 -4.31 -1.51 -21.14
CA THR A 424 -4.73 -2.82 -20.62
C THR A 424 -3.55 -3.78 -20.66
N TRP A 425 -3.27 -4.43 -19.52
CA TRP A 425 -2.32 -5.55 -19.51
C TRP A 425 -3.00 -6.83 -19.97
N ILE A 426 -2.36 -7.54 -20.90
CA ILE A 426 -2.74 -8.89 -21.32
C ILE A 426 -1.72 -9.86 -20.76
N ILE A 427 -2.15 -10.74 -19.87
CA ILE A 427 -1.28 -11.74 -19.25
C ILE A 427 -1.59 -13.08 -19.91
N LEU A 428 -0.61 -13.63 -20.61
CA LEU A 428 -0.69 -14.89 -21.32
C LEU A 428 -0.17 -16.04 -20.46
N PRO A 429 -0.77 -17.23 -20.51
CA PRO A 429 -0.36 -18.37 -19.69
C PRO A 429 1.06 -18.84 -20.05
N PRO A 430 1.75 -19.55 -19.13
CA PRO A 430 2.94 -20.32 -19.49
C PRO A 430 2.63 -21.28 -20.66
N HIS A 431 3.59 -21.56 -21.52
CA HIS A 431 3.43 -22.39 -22.73
C HIS A 431 2.32 -21.90 -23.68
N PHE A 432 2.13 -20.58 -23.74
CA PHE A 432 1.12 -19.97 -24.61
C PHE A 432 1.28 -20.41 -26.07
N ASP A 433 0.20 -20.88 -26.66
CA ASP A 433 0.10 -21.28 -28.06
C ASP A 433 -0.95 -20.43 -28.78
N PRO A 434 -0.56 -19.51 -29.67
CA PRO A 434 -1.48 -18.59 -30.34
C PRO A 434 -2.49 -19.28 -31.27
N SER A 435 -2.35 -20.58 -31.55
CA SER A 435 -3.29 -21.36 -32.33
C SER A 435 -4.49 -21.90 -31.51
N LYS A 436 -4.39 -21.85 -30.19
CA LYS A 436 -5.43 -22.32 -29.25
C LYS A 436 -6.33 -21.18 -28.81
N LYS A 437 -7.50 -21.54 -28.27
CA LYS A 437 -8.40 -20.62 -27.57
C LYS A 437 -8.41 -20.86 -26.09
N TYR A 438 -8.30 -19.78 -25.33
CA TYR A 438 -8.20 -19.81 -23.88
C TYR A 438 -9.41 -19.16 -23.21
N PRO A 439 -9.93 -19.73 -22.14
CA PRO A 439 -10.85 -19.02 -21.25
C PRO A 439 -10.15 -17.76 -20.74
N THR A 440 -10.89 -16.66 -20.65
CA THR A 440 -10.32 -15.34 -20.38
C THR A 440 -11.01 -14.67 -19.21
N ILE A 441 -10.22 -14.03 -18.34
CA ILE A 441 -10.69 -13.41 -17.12
C ILE A 441 -10.51 -11.89 -17.23
N LEU A 442 -11.61 -11.15 -17.06
CA LEU A 442 -11.55 -9.71 -16.80
C LEU A 442 -11.20 -9.50 -15.33
N TYR A 443 -10.09 -8.84 -15.06
CA TYR A 443 -9.68 -8.42 -13.73
C TYR A 443 -10.15 -7.00 -13.45
N CYS A 444 -10.93 -6.84 -12.38
CA CYS A 444 -11.43 -5.56 -11.89
C CYS A 444 -10.59 -5.12 -10.67
N GLU A 445 -9.82 -4.05 -10.84
CA GLU A 445 -8.97 -3.49 -9.79
C GLU A 445 -9.79 -2.83 -8.69
N GLY A 446 -9.29 -2.93 -7.46
CA GLY A 446 -9.82 -2.26 -6.27
C GLY A 446 -9.51 -0.77 -6.21
N GLY A 447 -9.53 -0.23 -5.03
CA GLY A 447 -9.31 1.19 -4.75
C GLY A 447 -10.61 1.94 -4.48
N PRO A 448 -11.17 2.72 -5.40
CA PRO A 448 -11.06 2.65 -6.86
C PRO A 448 -9.80 3.29 -7.49
N GLN A 449 -9.02 4.02 -6.73
CA GLN A 449 -7.84 4.72 -7.22
C GLN A 449 -6.54 3.97 -6.83
N SER A 450 -6.35 2.78 -7.43
CA SER A 450 -5.14 1.96 -7.30
C SER A 450 -4.72 1.46 -8.69
N PRO A 451 -3.50 1.73 -9.18
CA PRO A 451 -3.12 1.39 -10.55
C PRO A 451 -2.96 -0.12 -10.72
N VAL A 452 -3.35 -0.64 -11.89
CA VAL A 452 -2.86 -1.94 -12.34
C VAL A 452 -1.48 -1.71 -12.93
N SER A 453 -0.50 -1.56 -12.05
CA SER A 453 0.92 -1.40 -12.40
C SER A 453 1.59 -2.77 -12.60
N GLN A 454 2.88 -2.84 -12.50
CA GLN A 454 3.62 -4.11 -12.50
C GLN A 454 3.67 -4.76 -11.11
N PHE A 455 2.70 -4.47 -10.23
CA PHE A 455 2.69 -4.95 -8.85
C PHE A 455 2.77 -6.49 -8.75
N TRP A 456 3.46 -6.95 -7.69
CA TRP A 456 3.45 -8.34 -7.27
C TRP A 456 2.53 -8.54 -6.08
N SER A 457 1.57 -9.43 -6.21
CA SER A 457 0.69 -9.83 -5.11
C SER A 457 0.77 -11.34 -4.87
N PHE A 458 0.77 -11.77 -3.62
CA PHE A 458 0.71 -13.19 -3.28
C PHE A 458 -0.72 -13.75 -3.30
N ARG A 459 -1.74 -12.89 -3.22
CA ARG A 459 -3.17 -13.24 -3.33
C ARG A 459 -3.65 -13.06 -4.77
N TRP A 460 -3.62 -11.85 -5.28
CA TRP A 460 -4.00 -11.50 -6.66
C TRP A 460 -2.80 -11.66 -7.62
N ASN A 461 -2.28 -12.88 -7.69
CA ASN A 461 -1.07 -13.17 -8.46
C ASN A 461 -1.42 -13.55 -9.91
N PHE A 462 -1.07 -12.69 -10.84
CA PHE A 462 -1.39 -12.91 -12.25
C PHE A 462 -0.69 -14.12 -12.87
N MET A 463 0.53 -14.44 -12.40
CA MET A 463 1.19 -15.69 -12.82
C MET A 463 0.40 -16.93 -12.40
N MET A 464 -0.08 -16.95 -11.15
CA MET A 464 -0.88 -18.08 -10.65
C MET A 464 -2.26 -18.14 -11.32
N MET A 465 -2.89 -17.00 -11.59
CA MET A 465 -4.17 -16.95 -12.29
C MET A 465 -4.05 -17.48 -13.71
N SER A 466 -3.01 -17.05 -14.45
CA SER A 466 -2.81 -17.45 -15.85
C SER A 466 -2.27 -18.88 -15.98
N ALA A 467 -1.52 -19.39 -14.98
CA ALA A 467 -0.92 -20.74 -14.98
C ALA A 467 -1.93 -21.90 -15.15
N GLY A 468 -3.22 -21.60 -15.03
CA GLY A 468 -4.30 -22.53 -15.32
C GLY A 468 -4.80 -22.48 -16.77
N ASP A 469 -3.99 -22.07 -17.73
CA ASP A 469 -4.41 -21.84 -19.12
C ASP A 469 -5.50 -20.78 -19.25
N TYR A 470 -5.39 -19.70 -18.46
CA TYR A 470 -6.25 -18.52 -18.56
C TYR A 470 -5.48 -17.34 -19.13
N ILE A 471 -6.15 -16.54 -19.93
CA ILE A 471 -5.70 -15.18 -20.28
C ILE A 471 -6.32 -14.20 -19.28
N ILE A 472 -5.52 -13.26 -18.79
CA ILE A 472 -6.02 -12.20 -17.93
C ILE A 472 -6.02 -10.88 -18.69
N VAL A 473 -7.16 -10.19 -18.67
CA VAL A 473 -7.35 -8.84 -19.21
C VAL A 473 -7.48 -7.89 -18.03
N ALA A 474 -6.47 -7.07 -17.80
CA ALA A 474 -6.37 -6.19 -16.63
C ALA A 474 -6.27 -4.72 -17.06
N PRO A 475 -7.40 -4.03 -17.25
CA PRO A 475 -7.43 -2.65 -17.77
C PRO A 475 -7.16 -1.63 -16.66
N ASN A 476 -6.43 -0.58 -17.03
CA ASN A 476 -6.32 0.66 -16.26
C ASN A 476 -7.49 1.61 -16.61
N ARG A 477 -8.68 1.21 -16.15
CA ARG A 477 -9.93 1.94 -16.39
C ARG A 477 -9.93 3.32 -15.73
N ARG A 478 -10.91 4.13 -16.04
CA ARG A 478 -11.14 5.44 -15.46
C ARG A 478 -11.10 5.40 -13.93
N GLY A 479 -10.39 6.35 -13.32
CA GLY A 479 -10.22 6.46 -11.88
C GLY A 479 -8.90 5.87 -11.34
N LEU A 480 -8.11 5.14 -12.17
CA LEU A 480 -6.81 4.64 -11.73
C LEU A 480 -5.72 5.72 -11.86
N PRO A 481 -4.81 5.87 -10.87
CA PRO A 481 -3.71 6.85 -10.95
C PRO A 481 -2.65 6.44 -11.98
N GLY A 482 -1.75 7.38 -12.30
CA GLY A 482 -0.68 7.18 -13.26
C GLY A 482 -1.04 7.52 -14.71
N PHE A 483 -2.21 8.12 -14.94
CA PHE A 483 -2.68 8.57 -16.25
C PHE A 483 -3.16 10.04 -16.24
N GLY A 484 -2.65 10.79 -15.28
CA GLY A 484 -3.04 12.16 -14.99
C GLY A 484 -4.22 12.29 -14.04
N MET A 485 -4.30 13.41 -13.32
CA MET A 485 -5.35 13.64 -12.32
C MET A 485 -6.74 13.71 -12.94
N ALA A 486 -6.86 14.23 -14.16
CA ALA A 486 -8.14 14.25 -14.86
C ALA A 486 -8.71 12.85 -15.16
N TRP A 487 -7.85 11.83 -15.30
CA TRP A 487 -8.27 10.43 -15.42
C TRP A 487 -8.66 9.86 -14.06
N ASN A 488 -7.86 10.14 -13.03
CA ASN A 488 -8.08 9.67 -11.67
C ASN A 488 -9.40 10.18 -11.07
N GLU A 489 -9.68 11.48 -11.19
CA GLU A 489 -10.85 12.13 -10.56
C GLU A 489 -12.20 11.72 -11.17
N GLN A 490 -12.22 11.24 -12.40
CA GLN A 490 -13.48 10.97 -13.11
C GLN A 490 -14.32 9.84 -12.55
N ILE A 491 -13.80 9.07 -11.60
CA ILE A 491 -14.56 8.02 -10.96
C ILE A 491 -15.39 8.54 -9.78
N SER A 492 -14.93 9.59 -9.11
CA SER A 492 -15.63 10.16 -7.95
C SER A 492 -17.02 10.68 -8.38
N GLY A 493 -18.06 10.24 -7.70
CA GLY A 493 -19.45 10.56 -8.03
C GLY A 493 -19.98 9.90 -9.31
N ASP A 494 -19.26 8.93 -9.90
CA ASP A 494 -19.68 8.23 -11.12
C ASP A 494 -19.53 6.70 -11.02
N TYR A 495 -19.73 6.13 -9.85
CA TYR A 495 -19.76 4.68 -9.64
C TYR A 495 -20.88 4.05 -10.47
N GLY A 496 -20.54 3.06 -11.30
CA GLY A 496 -21.45 2.50 -12.31
C GLY A 496 -21.48 3.24 -13.64
N GLY A 497 -20.65 4.29 -13.81
CA GLY A 497 -20.58 5.10 -15.03
C GLY A 497 -19.47 4.67 -16.00
N GLN A 498 -18.56 5.61 -16.34
CA GLN A 498 -17.55 5.38 -17.37
C GLN A 498 -16.58 4.23 -17.02
N CYS A 499 -16.21 4.07 -15.75
CA CYS A 499 -15.33 2.98 -15.32
C CYS A 499 -15.88 1.59 -15.68
N MET A 500 -17.20 1.39 -15.63
CA MET A 500 -17.84 0.13 -16.01
C MET A 500 -17.86 -0.06 -17.54
N ARG A 501 -18.06 1.02 -18.29
CA ARG A 501 -17.94 0.99 -19.76
C ARG A 501 -16.51 0.68 -20.20
N ASP A 502 -15.52 1.19 -19.47
CA ASP A 502 -14.10 0.91 -19.73
C ASP A 502 -13.78 -0.58 -19.53
N TYR A 503 -14.28 -1.23 -18.46
CA TYR A 503 -14.16 -2.68 -18.26
C TYR A 503 -14.78 -3.48 -19.41
N LEU A 504 -16.02 -3.15 -19.81
CA LEU A 504 -16.69 -3.83 -20.91
C LEU A 504 -15.96 -3.60 -22.23
N THR A 505 -15.45 -2.40 -22.48
CA THR A 505 -14.65 -2.09 -23.67
C THR A 505 -13.38 -2.93 -23.71
N ALA A 506 -12.68 -3.09 -22.57
CA ALA A 506 -11.44 -3.87 -22.51
C ALA A 506 -11.67 -5.34 -22.89
N ILE A 507 -12.69 -5.97 -22.35
CA ILE A 507 -12.98 -7.37 -22.66
C ILE A 507 -13.56 -7.56 -24.07
N ASP A 508 -14.42 -6.65 -24.55
CA ASP A 508 -14.97 -6.72 -25.90
C ASP A 508 -13.87 -6.54 -26.96
N GLU A 509 -12.93 -5.63 -26.73
CA GLU A 509 -11.77 -5.41 -27.59
C GLU A 509 -10.87 -6.63 -27.64
N ALA A 510 -10.58 -7.25 -26.48
CA ALA A 510 -9.82 -8.48 -26.40
C ALA A 510 -10.50 -9.62 -27.21
N CYS A 511 -11.82 -9.77 -27.08
CA CYS A 511 -12.59 -10.77 -27.83
C CYS A 511 -12.57 -10.51 -29.35
N ALA A 512 -12.55 -9.24 -29.76
CA ALA A 512 -12.60 -8.87 -31.18
C ALA A 512 -11.24 -9.01 -31.88
N ASN A 513 -10.14 -8.70 -31.17
CA ASN A 513 -8.83 -8.50 -31.79
C ASN A 513 -7.78 -9.54 -31.40
N LEU A 514 -8.04 -10.36 -30.37
CA LEU A 514 -7.13 -11.44 -29.94
C LEU A 514 -7.73 -12.81 -30.30
N PRO A 515 -7.25 -13.46 -31.38
CA PRO A 515 -7.87 -14.66 -31.92
C PRO A 515 -7.82 -15.87 -30.94
N TYR A 516 -6.95 -15.82 -29.97
CA TYR A 516 -6.78 -16.82 -28.93
C TYR A 516 -7.68 -16.60 -27.69
N VAL A 517 -8.43 -15.51 -27.61
CA VAL A 517 -9.46 -15.30 -26.59
C VAL A 517 -10.71 -16.09 -26.94
N ASP A 518 -11.19 -16.90 -25.98
CA ASP A 518 -12.46 -17.61 -26.13
C ASP A 518 -13.61 -16.78 -25.56
N LYS A 519 -14.32 -16.08 -26.42
CA LYS A 519 -15.45 -15.21 -26.04
C LYS A 519 -16.64 -15.94 -25.37
N ASP A 520 -16.70 -17.27 -25.50
CA ASP A 520 -17.76 -18.08 -24.91
C ASP A 520 -17.38 -18.61 -23.53
N ARG A 521 -16.14 -18.35 -23.07
CA ARG A 521 -15.60 -18.77 -21.75
C ARG A 521 -14.97 -17.61 -21.03
N LEU A 522 -15.75 -16.56 -20.74
CA LEU A 522 -15.29 -15.37 -20.02
C LEU A 522 -15.66 -15.43 -18.55
N GLY A 523 -14.70 -15.08 -17.66
CA GLY A 523 -14.90 -14.84 -16.25
C GLY A 523 -14.67 -13.39 -15.89
N CYS A 524 -15.20 -12.95 -14.74
CA CYS A 524 -14.98 -11.60 -14.20
C CYS A 524 -14.68 -11.68 -12.71
N VAL A 525 -13.56 -11.10 -12.27
CA VAL A 525 -13.09 -11.22 -10.88
C VAL A 525 -12.61 -9.87 -10.36
N GLY A 526 -12.72 -9.63 -9.05
CA GLY A 526 -12.20 -8.43 -8.41
C GLY A 526 -12.42 -8.39 -6.91
N ALA A 527 -11.71 -7.47 -6.24
CA ALA A 527 -11.82 -7.25 -4.80
C ALA A 527 -12.12 -5.79 -4.47
N SER A 528 -12.74 -5.53 -3.31
CA SER A 528 -13.02 -4.19 -2.82
C SER A 528 -13.90 -3.42 -3.81
N PHE A 529 -13.46 -2.27 -4.32
CA PHE A 529 -14.14 -1.62 -5.45
C PHE A 529 -14.22 -2.54 -6.68
N GLY A 530 -13.22 -3.40 -6.90
CA GLY A 530 -13.28 -4.45 -7.92
C GLY A 530 -14.39 -5.46 -7.66
N GLY A 531 -14.63 -5.82 -6.40
CA GLY A 531 -15.76 -6.64 -5.98
C GLY A 531 -17.12 -5.97 -6.20
N PHE A 532 -17.23 -4.67 -5.91
CA PHE A 532 -18.37 -3.84 -6.33
C PHE A 532 -18.58 -3.90 -7.84
N SER A 533 -17.50 -3.76 -8.61
CA SER A 533 -17.55 -3.82 -10.07
C SER A 533 -18.09 -5.17 -10.55
N VAL A 534 -17.66 -6.27 -9.93
CA VAL A 534 -18.16 -7.62 -10.24
C VAL A 534 -19.65 -7.75 -9.96
N TYR A 535 -20.13 -7.29 -8.79
CA TYR A 535 -21.57 -7.31 -8.46
C TYR A 535 -22.39 -6.45 -9.42
N TRP A 536 -21.87 -5.27 -9.78
CA TRP A 536 -22.54 -4.39 -10.75
C TRP A 536 -22.59 -5.03 -12.13
N LEU A 537 -21.46 -5.57 -12.62
CA LEU A 537 -21.34 -6.23 -13.91
C LEU A 537 -22.21 -7.49 -13.98
N ALA A 538 -22.41 -8.23 -12.89
CA ALA A 538 -23.33 -9.37 -12.84
C ALA A 538 -24.76 -9.01 -13.24
N GLY A 539 -25.19 -7.75 -13.01
CA GLY A 539 -26.47 -7.22 -13.47
C GLY A 539 -26.45 -6.52 -14.84
N HIS A 540 -25.26 -6.33 -15.45
CA HIS A 540 -25.12 -5.48 -16.66
C HIS A 540 -24.25 -6.09 -17.78
N HIS A 541 -23.80 -7.35 -17.64
CA HIS A 541 -22.83 -7.96 -18.57
C HIS A 541 -23.43 -8.40 -19.91
N ASN A 542 -24.75 -8.41 -20.07
CA ASN A 542 -25.41 -8.81 -21.31
C ASN A 542 -24.93 -10.19 -21.83
N LYS A 543 -24.93 -11.20 -20.96
CA LYS A 543 -24.52 -12.58 -21.25
C LYS A 543 -23.05 -12.80 -21.60
N ARG A 544 -22.15 -11.81 -21.37
CA ARG A 544 -20.72 -11.96 -21.67
C ARG A 544 -20.04 -13.00 -20.79
N PHE A 545 -20.22 -12.88 -19.46
CA PHE A 545 -19.50 -13.70 -18.49
C PHE A 545 -20.27 -14.97 -18.10
N LYS A 546 -19.52 -16.06 -17.86
CA LYS A 546 -20.03 -17.36 -17.44
C LYS A 546 -19.75 -17.65 -15.95
N ALA A 547 -18.87 -16.87 -15.32
CA ALA A 547 -18.55 -16.98 -13.91
C ALA A 547 -18.10 -15.64 -13.34
N PHE A 548 -18.43 -15.39 -12.08
CA PHE A 548 -18.03 -14.22 -11.31
C PHE A 548 -17.35 -14.62 -10.01
N ILE A 549 -16.36 -13.84 -9.57
CA ILE A 549 -15.77 -13.92 -8.23
C ILE A 549 -15.66 -12.49 -7.67
N ALA A 550 -16.39 -12.22 -6.60
CA ALA A 550 -16.34 -10.95 -5.87
C ALA A 550 -15.77 -11.17 -4.46
N HIS A 551 -14.65 -10.51 -4.16
CA HIS A 551 -14.02 -10.52 -2.86
C HIS A 551 -14.19 -9.16 -2.21
N ASP A 552 -14.68 -9.12 -0.96
CA ASP A 552 -14.88 -7.90 -0.16
C ASP A 552 -15.59 -6.77 -0.91
N GLY A 553 -16.58 -7.13 -1.76
CA GLY A 553 -17.23 -6.17 -2.66
C GLY A 553 -18.40 -5.45 -2.00
N ILE A 554 -18.62 -4.20 -2.42
CA ILE A 554 -19.80 -3.42 -2.03
C ILE A 554 -21.01 -3.94 -2.83
N PHE A 555 -22.00 -4.48 -2.14
CA PHE A 555 -23.26 -4.96 -2.73
C PHE A 555 -24.38 -3.93 -2.58
N ASN A 556 -24.50 -3.34 -1.39
CA ASN A 556 -25.47 -2.30 -1.07
C ASN A 556 -24.72 -1.01 -0.68
N MET A 557 -24.76 0.00 -1.54
CA MET A 557 -24.02 1.25 -1.35
C MET A 557 -24.57 2.11 -0.22
N GLU A 558 -25.89 2.06 0.07
CA GLU A 558 -26.48 2.80 1.19
C GLU A 558 -25.97 2.24 2.53
N MET A 559 -25.91 0.90 2.64
CA MET A 559 -25.30 0.26 3.80
C MET A 559 -23.81 0.54 3.90
N GLN A 560 -23.07 0.47 2.78
CA GLN A 560 -21.64 0.80 2.75
C GLN A 560 -21.36 2.21 3.29
N TYR A 561 -22.15 3.20 2.88
CA TYR A 561 -22.03 4.57 3.37
C TYR A 561 -22.14 4.67 4.91
N LEU A 562 -23.01 3.83 5.53
CA LEU A 562 -23.21 3.79 6.98
C LEU A 562 -22.21 2.90 7.70
N GLU A 563 -21.77 1.82 7.09
CA GLU A 563 -21.00 0.75 7.73
C GLU A 563 -19.50 0.99 7.69
N THR A 564 -18.97 1.56 6.59
CA THR A 564 -17.53 1.77 6.44
C THR A 564 -16.94 2.62 7.55
N GLU A 565 -15.75 2.30 7.97
CA GLU A 565 -14.97 3.14 8.89
C GLU A 565 -14.45 4.42 8.21
N GLU A 566 -14.28 4.42 6.87
CA GLU A 566 -13.80 5.56 6.08
C GLU A 566 -14.94 6.47 5.61
N LYS A 567 -15.47 7.31 6.51
CA LYS A 567 -16.57 8.22 6.16
C LYS A 567 -16.15 9.31 5.18
N TRP A 568 -14.93 9.84 5.28
CA TRP A 568 -14.38 10.82 4.33
C TRP A 568 -14.41 10.28 2.90
N PHE A 569 -13.95 9.05 2.68
CA PHE A 569 -13.94 8.38 1.39
C PHE A 569 -15.38 8.25 0.82
N ALA A 570 -16.30 7.71 1.62
CA ALA A 570 -17.68 7.54 1.21
C ALA A 570 -18.35 8.88 0.87
N ASN A 571 -18.11 9.94 1.67
CA ASN A 571 -18.63 11.27 1.38
C ASN A 571 -18.12 11.83 0.06
N TRP A 572 -16.83 11.68 -0.22
CA TRP A 572 -16.22 12.20 -1.45
C TRP A 572 -16.65 11.38 -2.67
N ASP A 573 -16.35 10.09 -2.68
CA ASP A 573 -16.50 9.26 -3.86
C ASP A 573 -17.96 8.90 -4.21
N MET A 574 -18.84 8.79 -3.21
CA MET A 574 -20.27 8.62 -3.46
C MET A 574 -21.00 9.95 -3.72
N GLY A 575 -20.29 11.08 -3.61
CA GLY A 575 -20.80 12.41 -3.87
C GLY A 575 -21.67 13.00 -2.78
N GLY A 576 -21.66 12.41 -1.58
CA GLY A 576 -22.41 12.86 -0.40
C GLY A 576 -23.38 11.80 0.14
N ALA A 577 -24.19 12.19 1.11
CA ALA A 577 -25.08 11.30 1.83
C ALA A 577 -26.29 10.85 0.99
N TYR A 578 -26.66 9.57 1.07
CA TYR A 578 -27.78 9.00 0.31
C TYR A 578 -29.16 9.60 0.72
N TRP A 579 -29.27 10.14 1.92
CA TRP A 579 -30.50 10.81 2.39
C TRP A 579 -30.63 12.26 1.89
N ASP A 580 -29.58 12.87 1.33
CA ASP A 580 -29.67 14.18 0.70
C ASP A 580 -30.34 14.04 -0.69
N LYS A 581 -31.66 14.16 -0.70
CA LYS A 581 -32.47 14.01 -1.93
C LYS A 581 -32.30 15.17 -2.91
N THR A 582 -31.64 16.25 -2.50
CA THR A 582 -31.35 17.42 -3.36
C THR A 582 -30.01 17.27 -4.10
N ASN A 583 -29.14 16.39 -3.64
CA ASN A 583 -27.83 16.11 -4.23
C ASN A 583 -27.95 15.11 -5.38
N SER A 584 -28.00 15.60 -6.61
CA SER A 584 -28.18 14.77 -7.81
C SER A 584 -27.01 13.81 -8.07
N ILE A 585 -25.79 14.16 -7.63
CA ILE A 585 -24.58 13.30 -7.76
C ILE A 585 -24.73 12.09 -6.84
N ALA A 586 -25.01 12.31 -5.56
CA ALA A 586 -25.24 11.25 -4.59
C ALA A 586 -26.40 10.35 -5.04
N GLN A 587 -27.55 10.92 -5.41
CA GLN A 587 -28.71 10.14 -5.86
C GLN A 587 -28.41 9.27 -7.08
N ARG A 588 -27.65 9.77 -8.06
CA ARG A 588 -27.19 8.99 -9.22
C ARG A 588 -26.27 7.85 -8.78
N THR A 589 -25.33 8.11 -7.87
CA THR A 589 -24.40 7.11 -7.38
C THR A 589 -25.14 5.97 -6.68
N PHE A 590 -26.01 6.28 -5.72
CA PHE A 590 -26.76 5.25 -5.00
C PHE A 590 -27.78 4.50 -5.87
N ALA A 591 -28.30 5.10 -6.94
CA ALA A 591 -29.13 4.41 -7.91
C ALA A 591 -28.38 3.30 -8.66
N ASN A 592 -27.05 3.36 -8.71
CA ASN A 592 -26.18 2.31 -9.29
C ASN A 592 -25.79 1.21 -8.30
N SER A 593 -26.36 1.17 -7.12
CA SER A 593 -26.07 0.14 -6.12
C SER A 593 -26.40 -1.28 -6.66
N PRO A 594 -25.45 -2.23 -6.65
CA PRO A 594 -25.60 -3.54 -7.28
C PRO A 594 -26.85 -4.32 -6.85
N HIS A 595 -27.28 -4.19 -5.59
CA HIS A 595 -28.44 -4.90 -5.06
C HIS A 595 -29.77 -4.53 -5.78
N HIS A 596 -29.84 -3.40 -6.47
CA HIS A 596 -31.00 -3.02 -7.29
C HIS A 596 -31.13 -3.84 -8.57
N PHE A 597 -30.08 -4.57 -8.97
CA PHE A 597 -30.02 -5.28 -10.27
C PHE A 597 -29.89 -6.79 -10.15
N VAL A 598 -30.12 -7.36 -8.97
CA VAL A 598 -30.05 -8.81 -8.74
C VAL A 598 -31.07 -9.60 -9.56
N ASP A 599 -32.17 -8.96 -9.99
CA ASP A 599 -33.16 -9.53 -10.89
C ASP A 599 -32.59 -9.89 -12.27
N LYS A 600 -31.44 -9.29 -12.64
CA LYS A 600 -30.73 -9.53 -13.90
C LYS A 600 -29.56 -10.50 -13.78
N TRP A 601 -29.24 -10.96 -12.55
CA TRP A 601 -28.18 -11.93 -12.35
C TRP A 601 -28.54 -13.27 -12.94
N ASP A 602 -27.66 -13.82 -13.78
CA ASP A 602 -27.93 -15.04 -14.54
C ASP A 602 -26.70 -15.94 -14.74
N ALA A 603 -25.58 -15.62 -14.12
CA ALA A 603 -24.35 -16.43 -14.15
C ALA A 603 -23.81 -16.71 -12.73
N PRO A 604 -23.15 -17.85 -12.52
CA PRO A 604 -22.63 -18.26 -11.23
C PRO A 604 -21.71 -17.24 -10.57
N ILE A 605 -21.82 -17.08 -9.25
CA ILE A 605 -21.02 -16.13 -8.49
C ILE A 605 -20.44 -16.74 -7.21
N LEU A 606 -19.12 -16.54 -7.00
CA LEU A 606 -18.43 -16.82 -5.75
C LEU A 606 -18.26 -15.52 -4.97
N CYS A 607 -18.80 -15.45 -3.77
CA CYS A 607 -18.62 -14.36 -2.81
C CYS A 607 -17.56 -14.76 -1.79
N ILE A 608 -16.54 -13.90 -1.57
CA ILE A 608 -15.47 -14.12 -0.58
C ILE A 608 -15.43 -12.93 0.35
N HIS A 609 -15.31 -13.14 1.69
CA HIS A 609 -15.26 -12.04 2.65
C HIS A 609 -14.56 -12.44 3.97
N GLY A 610 -13.89 -11.46 4.61
CA GLY A 610 -13.38 -11.55 5.97
C GLY A 610 -14.37 -10.94 6.99
N GLU A 611 -14.63 -11.60 8.12
CA GLU A 611 -15.57 -11.08 9.15
C GLU A 611 -15.01 -9.89 9.93
N LYS A 612 -13.67 -9.69 9.92
CA LYS A 612 -13.02 -8.55 10.55
C LYS A 612 -12.83 -7.35 9.61
N ASP A 613 -13.42 -7.40 8.44
CA ASP A 613 -13.39 -6.29 7.50
C ASP A 613 -14.35 -5.17 7.97
N TYR A 614 -13.78 -4.05 8.41
CA TYR A 614 -14.57 -2.87 8.79
C TYR A 614 -14.59 -1.79 7.71
N ARG A 615 -13.84 -1.98 6.64
CA ARG A 615 -13.86 -1.14 5.44
C ARG A 615 -15.08 -1.43 4.58
N ILE A 616 -15.29 -2.73 4.27
CA ILE A 616 -16.50 -3.25 3.62
C ILE A 616 -16.96 -4.45 4.43
N LEU A 617 -18.03 -4.31 5.21
CA LEU A 617 -18.41 -5.33 6.17
C LEU A 617 -18.85 -6.64 5.50
N ALA A 618 -18.61 -7.77 6.17
CA ALA A 618 -18.89 -9.12 5.66
C ALA A 618 -20.37 -9.35 5.29
N ASN A 619 -21.31 -8.62 5.90
CA ASN A 619 -22.72 -8.66 5.54
C ASN A 619 -22.99 -8.27 4.08
N GLN A 620 -22.13 -7.50 3.42
CA GLN A 620 -22.22 -7.19 2.00
C GLN A 620 -22.07 -8.45 1.15
N GLY A 621 -21.03 -9.24 1.40
CA GLY A 621 -20.80 -10.53 0.71
C GLY A 621 -21.87 -11.58 1.04
N MET A 622 -22.30 -11.66 2.31
CA MET A 622 -23.38 -12.57 2.72
C MET A 622 -24.71 -12.22 2.05
N ALA A 623 -25.07 -10.93 2.00
CA ALA A 623 -26.30 -10.50 1.35
C ALA A 623 -26.28 -10.74 -0.17
N ALA A 624 -25.14 -10.56 -0.83
CA ALA A 624 -24.98 -10.89 -2.24
C ALA A 624 -25.16 -12.38 -2.52
N PHE A 625 -24.56 -13.23 -1.69
CA PHE A 625 -24.74 -14.69 -1.76
C PHE A 625 -26.21 -15.10 -1.56
N ASP A 626 -26.85 -14.60 -0.50
CA ASP A 626 -28.25 -14.89 -0.23
C ASP A 626 -29.17 -14.47 -1.39
N ALA A 627 -28.94 -13.28 -1.96
CA ALA A 627 -29.69 -12.79 -3.11
C ALA A 627 -29.52 -13.71 -4.34
N ALA A 628 -28.30 -14.18 -4.62
CA ALA A 628 -28.03 -15.12 -5.71
C ALA A 628 -28.79 -16.44 -5.51
N ILE A 629 -28.68 -17.04 -4.33
CA ILE A 629 -29.39 -18.31 -4.00
C ILE A 629 -30.90 -18.16 -4.10
N MET A 630 -31.48 -17.08 -3.54
CA MET A 630 -32.92 -16.81 -3.61
C MET A 630 -33.40 -16.61 -5.04
N ARG A 631 -32.54 -16.14 -5.94
CA ARG A 631 -32.80 -15.98 -7.37
C ARG A 631 -32.63 -17.28 -8.18
N GLY A 632 -32.13 -18.36 -7.56
CA GLY A 632 -31.78 -19.60 -8.24
C GLY A 632 -30.50 -19.51 -9.07
N VAL A 633 -29.65 -18.50 -8.83
CA VAL A 633 -28.33 -18.37 -9.43
C VAL A 633 -27.32 -19.21 -8.63
N PRO A 634 -26.56 -20.10 -9.27
CA PRO A 634 -25.54 -20.88 -8.57
C PRO A 634 -24.55 -19.94 -7.85
N ALA A 635 -24.35 -20.15 -6.55
CA ALA A 635 -23.46 -19.33 -5.77
C ALA A 635 -22.73 -20.14 -4.69
N GLU A 636 -21.54 -19.69 -4.33
CA GLU A 636 -20.78 -20.15 -3.14
C GLU A 636 -20.38 -18.93 -2.30
N LEU A 637 -20.30 -19.14 -0.98
CA LEU A 637 -19.78 -18.14 -0.03
C LEU A 637 -18.56 -18.72 0.68
N LEU A 638 -17.41 -18.06 0.53
CA LEU A 638 -16.19 -18.32 1.30
C LEU A 638 -16.03 -17.21 2.34
N ILE A 639 -16.27 -17.53 3.60
CA ILE A 639 -16.18 -16.58 4.72
C ILE A 639 -15.00 -16.92 5.63
N TYR A 640 -14.22 -15.91 6.03
CA TYR A 640 -13.10 -16.07 6.95
C TYR A 640 -13.40 -15.35 8.27
N PRO A 641 -13.63 -16.08 9.37
CA PRO A 641 -13.99 -15.46 10.64
C PRO A 641 -12.85 -14.66 11.30
N ASP A 642 -11.64 -14.82 10.82
CA ASP A 642 -10.42 -14.28 11.44
C ASP A 642 -9.50 -13.51 10.49
N GLU A 643 -10.00 -13.16 9.30
CA GLU A 643 -9.34 -12.27 8.33
C GLU A 643 -10.09 -10.94 8.22
N ASN A 644 -9.34 -9.90 7.82
CA ASN A 644 -9.84 -8.55 7.56
C ASN A 644 -10.16 -8.36 6.05
N HIS A 645 -9.96 -7.13 5.54
CA HIS A 645 -10.08 -6.82 4.11
C HIS A 645 -9.05 -7.57 3.24
N TRP A 646 -8.02 -8.12 3.85
CA TRP A 646 -7.01 -8.98 3.22
C TRP A 646 -7.04 -10.39 3.79
N VAL A 647 -6.50 -11.35 3.04
CA VAL A 647 -6.30 -12.73 3.50
C VAL A 647 -4.80 -12.91 3.76
N LEU A 648 -4.42 -12.92 5.03
CA LEU A 648 -3.03 -12.79 5.46
C LEU A 648 -2.43 -14.10 5.98
N LYS A 649 -3.25 -14.99 6.56
CA LYS A 649 -2.77 -16.25 7.13
C LYS A 649 -2.44 -17.26 6.01
N PRO A 650 -1.31 -17.98 6.10
CA PRO A 650 -0.85 -18.86 5.03
C PRO A 650 -1.86 -19.93 4.58
N GLN A 651 -2.51 -20.62 5.51
CA GLN A 651 -3.50 -21.65 5.16
C GLN A 651 -4.77 -21.04 4.53
N ASN A 652 -5.23 -19.88 5.03
CA ASN A 652 -6.34 -19.14 4.44
C ASN A 652 -6.01 -18.67 3.01
N GLY A 653 -4.79 -18.20 2.78
CA GLY A 653 -4.32 -17.82 1.45
C GLY A 653 -4.32 -19.01 0.47
N ILE A 654 -3.92 -20.19 0.92
CA ILE A 654 -3.99 -21.42 0.10
C ILE A 654 -5.43 -21.82 -0.16
N LEU A 655 -6.29 -21.76 0.84
CA LEU A 655 -7.72 -22.05 0.68
C LEU A 655 -8.35 -21.10 -0.34
N TRP A 656 -7.99 -19.79 -0.25
CA TRP A 656 -8.43 -18.78 -1.22
C TRP A 656 -8.05 -19.16 -2.65
N GLN A 657 -6.76 -19.48 -2.89
CA GLN A 657 -6.26 -19.86 -4.22
C GLN A 657 -6.94 -21.10 -4.77
N ARG A 658 -7.16 -22.12 -3.92
CA ARG A 658 -7.82 -23.36 -4.32
C ARG A 658 -9.29 -23.13 -4.67
N THR A 659 -10.01 -22.38 -3.86
CA THR A 659 -11.44 -22.10 -4.08
C THR A 659 -11.62 -21.23 -5.32
N PHE A 660 -10.82 -20.17 -5.46
CA PHE A 660 -10.80 -19.29 -6.62
C PHE A 660 -10.62 -20.06 -7.92
N ARG A 661 -9.58 -20.92 -7.96
CA ARG A 661 -9.27 -21.72 -9.14
C ARG A 661 -10.34 -22.77 -9.43
N SER A 662 -10.76 -23.54 -8.45
CA SER A 662 -11.80 -24.56 -8.62
C SER A 662 -13.11 -23.99 -9.13
N TRP A 663 -13.48 -22.78 -8.68
CA TRP A 663 -14.66 -22.07 -9.16
C TRP A 663 -14.56 -21.75 -10.66
N LEU A 664 -13.45 -21.15 -11.09
CA LEU A 664 -13.23 -20.81 -12.50
C LEU A 664 -13.13 -22.05 -13.38
N ASP A 665 -12.41 -23.10 -12.94
CA ASP A 665 -12.28 -24.35 -13.72
C ASP A 665 -13.64 -25.01 -13.91
N ARG A 666 -14.50 -25.08 -12.89
CA ARG A 666 -15.86 -25.62 -12.96
C ARG A 666 -16.71 -24.93 -14.02
N TRP A 667 -16.70 -23.61 -14.08
CA TRP A 667 -17.63 -22.85 -14.91
C TRP A 667 -17.07 -22.46 -16.27
N LEU A 668 -15.75 -22.45 -16.43
CA LEU A 668 -15.10 -22.01 -17.67
C LEU A 668 -14.44 -23.15 -18.45
N LYS A 669 -14.18 -24.31 -17.84
CA LYS A 669 -13.49 -25.43 -18.50
C LYS A 669 -14.27 -26.73 -18.51
N GLU A 670 -15.02 -27.05 -17.45
CA GLU A 670 -15.80 -28.28 -17.41
C GLU A 670 -17.00 -28.16 -18.36
N ASN A 671 -17.28 -29.23 -19.12
CA ASN A 671 -18.44 -29.26 -20.01
C ASN A 671 -19.72 -29.19 -19.18
N GLN A 672 -20.53 -28.14 -19.36
CA GLN A 672 -21.82 -27.91 -18.68
C GLN A 672 -22.87 -28.99 -18.97
N SER A 673 -22.55 -30.09 -19.64
CA SER A 673 -23.46 -31.20 -19.97
C SER A 673 -23.68 -32.20 -18.83
N GLN A 674 -23.20 -31.92 -17.61
CA GLN A 674 -23.34 -32.82 -16.46
C GLN A 674 -23.96 -32.17 -15.20
N ILE A 675 -24.62 -31.01 -15.29
CA ILE A 675 -25.38 -30.42 -14.17
C ILE A 675 -26.88 -30.43 -14.49
#